data_04e3965f85329e2592bcc12759a6ceea
#
_entry.id   04e3965f85329e2592bcc12759a6ceea
#
_cell.length_a   1.000
_cell.length_b   1.000
_cell.length_c   1.000
_cell.angle_alpha   90.00
_cell.angle_beta   90.00
_cell.angle_gamma   90.00
#
_symmetry.space_group_name_H-M   'P 1'
#
loop_
_entity.id
_entity.type
_entity.pdbx_description
1 polymer ?
#
loop_
_entity_poly.entity_id
_entity_poly.type
_entity_poly.pdbx_seq_one_letter_code
_entity_poly.pdbx_strand_id
1 'polypeptide(L)'
;MADIIILFDENLTGLVLSIHYFALSIIHIFNIVLIILIKINKMRILFAFLFFIGIYCTADAIVIDSTSYISTNVSEGYFTLSDSNGSTPLLTSSSDYAGVIRAIEDLQKDIFKVTGRRPELKIDTIPASSKVIIAGTLGKSILIDTLVKKQAIDTTGLTGKWEKFILQTVKDPIPGIESAVIIIGSDKRGTIYGIYDLSEQIGVSPWYWWADVPFQKKDEIYIIPGTYTDGEPAVKYRGIFINDEAPALRNWAKEKFGGFNHKFYENVFELLLRNRANYLWPAMWIPTMFNEDDPLNPKVADEYGIVMSTSHHEPMMRSHNEWYRFNGGEWNYETNKDKLLEFWRGGIERMGNYESVVTVGMRGDGDEAMTEETAVDLLKHIISKQRKIIADVTGKPAQETPQVWAVYKEVQDYYDKGMRVDDDIIILFCDDNWGNLRILPKKEDLDHKTGYGIYYHFDYVGAPVSYRWLNTTQIERVWEQMNLAYEHGVKDLWLVNVGDIKPMELPISFFMDFAWNPDAIQANDLPNYYVSWAKQQFGDYHAKEIAELLSLYTKYNARRTPEMLKPDTYSLKNFREAYRVVEEFKQLLEKSTNIYDQLPESHKSAFYQLVHSPIEMCCNLNEMLVAAGKNKLYGEQGRASANLYAEKVKELFFKDAELTRKFHEDLEDGKWNHMMSQTHIGYTTWNHPRTNKMPAVSYIHTDTSALLGYMVEHGLEPAWHGFSVEGQGCFSPSFIDFDPINQQSYYLEIFNRGDKTLDYSVKAKNDWIQLSKNEGSIQYDEKVYVSIDWDKAPIGKTTGEIAITGAGKEYIVKVPVRNDLPKASGFIENNGVVSFEAANYTNKIDTKDIHWIVVPNLGRTHSSIIVEPVNSVRQKPDNSSPRVEYEFTVFDSGELTVEAFLSPTQDFKKHDGLKYAIAIDDEEPQIINMNEGEIIPDYKYAEWWTKVVADHIKIKKSKHKADKPGKHTLKIWMIDPGIVFQKFVIDAGGQRRSYLGAPESNYVEP
;
A
#
# COMPACT_ATOMS: atom_id res chain seq x y z
N MET A 1 64.90 -70.06 16.11
CA MET A 1 63.50 -69.50 16.22
C MET A 1 63.32 -68.42 17.31
N ALA A 2 64.33 -68.26 18.21
CA ALA A 2 64.27 -67.23 19.25
C ALA A 2 64.78 -65.86 18.76
N ASP A 3 65.73 -65.83 17.84
CA ASP A 3 66.32 -64.57 17.34
C ASP A 3 65.51 -63.83 16.26
N ILE A 4 64.48 -64.44 15.74
CA ILE A 4 63.52 -63.73 14.80
C ILE A 4 62.38 -63.02 15.49
N ILE A 5 62.12 -63.39 16.74
CA ILE A 5 61.00 -62.77 17.47
C ILE A 5 61.43 -61.43 18.12
N ILE A 6 62.74 -61.24 18.41
CA ILE A 6 63.25 -59.99 19.05
C ILE A 6 63.43 -58.85 18.00
N LEU A 7 63.68 -59.17 16.71
CA LEU A 7 63.77 -58.15 15.66
C LEU A 7 62.44 -57.62 15.14
N PHE A 8 61.31 -58.28 15.45
CA PHE A 8 59.96 -57.82 15.10
C PHE A 8 59.33 -56.90 16.17
N ASP A 9 59.82 -56.98 17.43
CA ASP A 9 59.22 -56.22 18.53
C ASP A 9 59.79 -54.76 18.63
N GLU A 10 61.08 -54.57 18.27
CA GLU A 10 61.64 -53.18 18.28
C GLU A 10 61.18 -52.31 17.10
N ASN A 11 60.87 -52.94 15.94
CA ASN A 11 60.36 -52.22 14.80
C ASN A 11 58.86 -51.90 14.98
N LEU A 12 58.11 -52.73 15.68
CA LEU A 12 56.67 -52.45 15.94
C LEU A 12 56.48 -51.39 17.01
N THR A 13 57.34 -51.35 18.05
CA THR A 13 57.30 -50.29 19.09
C THR A 13 57.71 -48.93 18.53
N GLY A 14 58.75 -48.90 17.66
CA GLY A 14 59.12 -47.65 16.96
C GLY A 14 58.03 -47.11 16.05
N LEU A 15 57.36 -48.01 15.32
CA LEU A 15 56.28 -47.66 14.42
C LEU A 15 54.98 -47.16 15.21
N VAL A 16 54.69 -47.85 16.32
CA VAL A 16 53.57 -47.47 17.20
C VAL A 16 53.83 -46.15 17.91
N LEU A 17 55.05 -45.91 18.38
CA LEU A 17 55.50 -44.64 18.96
C LEU A 17 55.50 -43.52 17.92
N SER A 18 55.89 -43.77 16.67
CA SER A 18 55.87 -42.79 15.58
C SER A 18 54.46 -42.47 15.16
N ILE A 19 53.57 -43.44 15.08
CA ILE A 19 52.12 -43.22 14.81
C ILE A 19 51.43 -42.50 15.99
N HIS A 20 51.85 -42.81 17.25
CA HIS A 20 51.30 -42.11 18.41
C HIS A 20 51.72 -40.63 18.48
N TYR A 21 52.97 -40.31 18.17
CA TYR A 21 53.45 -38.94 18.07
C TYR A 21 52.82 -38.16 16.91
N PHE A 22 52.62 -38.82 15.75
CA PHE A 22 51.94 -38.26 14.61
C PHE A 22 50.44 -38.01 14.90
N ALA A 23 49.78 -38.97 15.55
CA ALA A 23 48.38 -38.80 16.00
C ALA A 23 48.24 -37.73 17.05
N LEU A 24 49.14 -37.63 18.04
CA LEU A 24 49.13 -36.57 19.04
C LEU A 24 49.43 -35.18 18.43
N SER A 25 50.28 -35.09 17.42
CA SER A 25 50.56 -33.88 16.69
C SER A 25 49.32 -33.44 15.86
N ILE A 26 48.63 -34.34 15.21
CA ILE A 26 47.36 -34.07 14.49
C ILE A 26 46.28 -33.63 15.46
N ILE A 27 46.14 -34.28 16.60
CA ILE A 27 45.15 -33.88 17.64
C ILE A 27 45.52 -32.52 18.22
N HIS A 28 46.82 -32.22 18.38
CA HIS A 28 47.24 -30.89 18.86
C HIS A 28 46.96 -29.78 17.83
N ILE A 29 47.23 -30.02 16.56
CA ILE A 29 46.90 -29.11 15.45
C ILE A 29 45.40 -28.95 15.34
N PHE A 30 44.64 -30.05 15.46
CA PHE A 30 43.16 -29.99 15.40
C PHE A 30 42.56 -29.21 16.56
N ASN A 31 43.12 -29.39 17.78
CA ASN A 31 42.73 -28.60 18.94
C ASN A 31 43.09 -27.11 18.82
N ILE A 32 44.29 -26.79 18.25
CA ILE A 32 44.67 -25.40 17.98
C ILE A 32 43.75 -24.76 16.93
N VAL A 33 43.48 -25.47 15.85
CA VAL A 33 42.55 -25.04 14.80
C VAL A 33 41.13 -24.89 15.36
N LEU A 34 40.68 -25.83 16.18
CA LEU A 34 39.36 -25.77 16.83
C LEU A 34 39.27 -24.60 17.81
N ILE A 35 40.34 -24.34 18.62
CA ILE A 35 40.42 -23.17 19.52
C ILE A 35 40.44 -21.85 18.74
N ILE A 36 41.13 -21.82 17.58
CA ILE A 36 41.14 -20.64 16.70
C ILE A 36 39.75 -20.45 16.05
N LEU A 37 39.10 -21.51 15.58
CA LEU A 37 37.75 -21.45 15.04
C LEU A 37 36.71 -21.07 16.10
N ILE A 38 36.85 -21.57 17.34
CA ILE A 38 35.95 -21.17 18.45
C ILE A 38 36.21 -19.72 18.84
N LYS A 39 37.48 -19.23 18.83
CA LYS A 39 37.78 -17.82 19.09
C LYS A 39 37.25 -16.89 17.97
N ILE A 40 37.37 -17.31 16.70
CA ILE A 40 36.84 -16.57 15.54
C ILE A 40 35.30 -16.57 15.61
N ASN A 41 34.66 -17.70 15.91
CA ASN A 41 33.20 -17.72 16.08
C ASN A 41 32.75 -16.93 17.32
N LYS A 42 33.46 -16.99 18.45
CA LYS A 42 33.14 -16.14 19.62
C LYS A 42 33.36 -14.67 19.33
N MET A 43 34.36 -14.30 18.53
CA MET A 43 34.57 -12.92 18.10
C MET A 43 33.49 -12.48 17.09
N ARG A 44 33.10 -13.37 16.16
CA ARG A 44 31.96 -13.09 15.25
C ARG A 44 30.63 -13.01 16.01
N ILE A 45 30.40 -13.87 16.99
CA ILE A 45 29.24 -13.81 17.88
C ILE A 45 29.28 -12.55 18.76
N LEU A 46 30.48 -12.17 19.27
CA LEU A 46 30.64 -10.94 20.04
C LEU A 46 30.49 -9.68 19.16
N PHE A 47 31.01 -9.69 17.92
CA PHE A 47 30.78 -8.61 16.95
C PHE A 47 29.34 -8.57 16.47
N ALA A 48 28.71 -9.71 16.22
CA ALA A 48 27.27 -9.78 15.94
C ALA A 48 26.45 -9.33 17.15
N PHE A 49 26.85 -9.72 18.37
CA PHE A 49 26.15 -9.30 19.60
C PHE A 49 26.40 -7.79 19.91
N LEU A 50 27.60 -7.27 19.65
CA LEU A 50 27.87 -5.83 19.76
C LEU A 50 27.24 -5.03 18.59
N PHE A 51 27.13 -5.62 17.40
CA PHE A 51 26.40 -5.05 16.28
C PHE A 51 24.88 -5.09 16.53
N PHE A 52 24.36 -6.18 17.10
CA PHE A 52 22.97 -6.25 17.57
C PHE A 52 22.69 -5.34 18.77
N ILE A 53 23.61 -5.18 19.74
CA ILE A 53 23.45 -4.23 20.85
C ILE A 53 23.61 -2.79 20.35
N GLY A 54 24.47 -2.52 19.36
CA GLY A 54 24.58 -1.23 18.69
C GLY A 54 23.34 -0.87 17.89
N ILE A 55 22.67 -1.87 17.28
CA ILE A 55 21.37 -1.72 16.59
C ILE A 55 20.22 -1.61 17.60
N TYR A 56 20.29 -2.29 18.75
CA TYR A 56 19.29 -2.16 19.81
C TYR A 56 19.38 -0.87 20.65
N CYS A 57 20.52 -0.15 20.60
CA CYS A 57 20.66 1.14 21.27
C CYS A 57 20.37 2.36 20.39
N THR A 58 19.97 2.18 19.13
CA THR A 58 19.59 3.29 18.24
C THR A 58 18.26 3.09 17.52
N ALA A 59 17.47 2.13 17.98
CA ALA A 59 16.11 1.91 17.45
C ALA A 59 15.11 1.89 18.60
N ASP A 60 15.12 2.90 19.47
CA ASP A 60 13.86 3.43 19.99
C ASP A 60 13.30 4.32 18.87
N ALA A 61 12.94 3.70 17.75
CA ALA A 61 12.01 4.29 16.80
C ALA A 61 10.74 4.56 17.60
N ILE A 62 10.35 5.80 17.64
CA ILE A 62 9.06 6.26 18.12
C ILE A 62 7.99 5.39 17.43
N VAL A 63 7.63 4.31 18.09
CA VAL A 63 6.31 3.74 17.90
C VAL A 63 5.37 4.92 18.08
N ILE A 64 4.27 4.98 17.36
CA ILE A 64 3.10 5.77 17.72
C ILE A 64 2.55 5.09 18.99
N ASP A 65 3.33 5.19 20.01
CA ASP A 65 3.00 4.79 21.34
C ASP A 65 2.65 6.10 22.02
N SER A 66 1.36 6.42 22.02
CA SER A 66 0.81 7.08 23.19
C SER A 66 1.32 6.21 24.33
N THR A 67 2.22 6.71 25.14
CA THR A 67 2.88 5.94 26.19
C THR A 67 1.80 5.11 26.87
N SER A 68 1.84 3.77 26.68
CA SER A 68 0.79 2.91 27.19
C SER A 68 0.70 3.14 28.71
N TYR A 69 -0.42 3.65 29.14
CA TYR A 69 -0.71 3.88 30.54
C TYR A 69 -1.40 2.70 31.20
N ILE A 70 -1.49 1.57 30.49
CA ILE A 70 -2.09 0.33 30.96
C ILE A 70 -0.99 -0.65 31.36
N SER A 71 -1.21 -1.32 32.51
CA SER A 71 -0.40 -2.42 33.00
C SER A 71 -1.27 -3.62 33.38
N THR A 72 -0.77 -4.81 33.10
CA THR A 72 -1.35 -6.09 33.63
C THR A 72 -0.72 -6.52 34.94
N ASN A 73 0.33 -5.82 35.38
CA ASN A 73 1.03 -6.08 36.64
C ASN A 73 0.67 -4.99 37.66
N VAL A 74 0.28 -5.42 38.86
CA VAL A 74 0.01 -4.49 39.97
C VAL A 74 1.32 -3.83 40.42
N SER A 75 1.25 -2.52 40.71
CA SER A 75 2.33 -1.79 41.38
C SER A 75 1.72 -0.77 42.36
N GLU A 76 2.53 -0.36 43.34
CA GLU A 76 2.10 0.63 44.34
C GLU A 76 1.69 1.93 43.65
N GLY A 77 0.51 2.43 43.99
CA GLY A 77 -0.03 3.66 43.41
C GLY A 77 -0.81 3.50 42.10
N TYR A 78 -0.79 2.31 41.47
CA TYR A 78 -1.56 2.11 40.24
C TYR A 78 -3.06 2.09 40.54
N PHE A 79 -3.83 2.67 39.60
CA PHE A 79 -5.28 2.65 39.69
C PHE A 79 -5.81 1.34 39.11
N THR A 80 -6.60 0.60 39.91
CA THR A 80 -7.21 -0.66 39.48
C THR A 80 -8.38 -0.38 38.56
N LEU A 81 -8.30 -0.76 37.28
CA LEU A 81 -9.45 -0.75 36.39
C LEU A 81 -10.30 -2.03 36.59
N SER A 82 -9.65 -3.19 36.63
CA SER A 82 -10.30 -4.49 36.86
C SER A 82 -9.31 -5.46 37.46
N ASP A 83 -9.74 -6.21 38.49
CA ASP A 83 -8.96 -7.29 39.11
C ASP A 83 -9.88 -8.46 39.52
N SER A 84 -9.35 -9.42 40.30
CA SER A 84 -10.13 -10.57 40.79
C SER A 84 -11.37 -10.17 41.62
N ASN A 85 -11.41 -8.96 42.19
CA ASN A 85 -12.50 -8.46 43.00
C ASN A 85 -13.62 -7.80 42.19
N GLY A 86 -13.35 -7.48 40.90
CA GLY A 86 -14.32 -6.88 39.99
C GLY A 86 -13.72 -5.74 39.17
N SER A 87 -14.59 -5.01 38.50
CA SER A 87 -14.19 -3.82 37.69
C SER A 87 -14.65 -2.55 38.40
N THR A 88 -13.81 -1.51 38.33
CA THR A 88 -14.12 -0.18 38.88
C THR A 88 -15.34 0.42 38.19
N PRO A 89 -16.32 0.95 38.96
CA PRO A 89 -17.52 1.58 38.40
C PRO A 89 -17.21 2.76 37.49
N LEU A 90 -18.10 2.98 36.49
CA LEU A 90 -18.10 4.11 35.61
C LEU A 90 -19.13 5.12 36.05
N LEU A 91 -18.82 6.42 35.91
CA LEU A 91 -19.71 7.51 36.28
C LEU A 91 -19.71 8.59 35.19
N THR A 92 -20.89 9.02 34.78
CA THR A 92 -21.08 10.15 33.88
C THR A 92 -22.30 10.98 34.31
N SER A 93 -22.54 12.13 33.68
CA SER A 93 -23.71 12.98 33.97
C SER A 93 -24.71 12.94 32.83
N SER A 94 -26.01 12.91 33.17
CA SER A 94 -27.10 13.02 32.18
C SER A 94 -27.15 14.37 31.50
N SER A 95 -26.44 15.38 32.03
CA SER A 95 -26.33 16.69 31.42
C SER A 95 -25.37 16.71 30.23
N ASP A 96 -24.54 15.67 30.05
CA ASP A 96 -23.60 15.58 28.95
C ASP A 96 -24.28 15.24 27.61
N TYR A 97 -23.50 15.21 26.55
CA TYR A 97 -24.00 14.85 25.22
C TYR A 97 -24.39 13.36 25.15
N ALA A 98 -25.45 13.05 24.41
CA ALA A 98 -25.90 11.67 24.20
C ALA A 98 -24.77 10.74 23.69
N GLY A 99 -23.92 11.26 22.76
CA GLY A 99 -22.76 10.51 22.26
C GLY A 99 -21.72 10.16 23.32
N VAL A 100 -21.53 11.03 24.32
CA VAL A 100 -20.63 10.74 25.45
C VAL A 100 -21.21 9.63 26.35
N ILE A 101 -22.53 9.71 26.63
CA ILE A 101 -23.21 8.68 27.43
C ILE A 101 -23.14 7.32 26.72
N ARG A 102 -23.38 7.29 25.43
CA ARG A 102 -23.23 6.08 24.59
C ARG A 102 -21.79 5.55 24.61
N ALA A 103 -20.80 6.42 24.41
CA ALA A 103 -19.39 5.99 24.39
C ALA A 103 -18.95 5.35 25.73
N ILE A 104 -19.44 5.85 26.88
CA ILE A 104 -19.15 5.22 28.17
C ILE A 104 -19.90 3.90 28.36
N GLU A 105 -21.07 3.72 27.75
CA GLU A 105 -21.76 2.42 27.67
C GLU A 105 -20.96 1.42 26.80
N ASP A 106 -20.32 1.89 25.73
CA ASP A 106 -19.42 1.07 24.93
C ASP A 106 -18.18 0.69 25.74
N LEU A 107 -17.55 1.61 26.46
CA LEU A 107 -16.45 1.30 27.38
C LEU A 107 -16.85 0.25 28.42
N GLN A 108 -18.06 0.31 28.96
CA GLN A 108 -18.59 -0.71 29.85
C GLN A 108 -18.59 -2.11 29.22
N LYS A 109 -19.05 -2.18 27.98
CA LYS A 109 -19.06 -3.43 27.18
C LYS A 109 -17.64 -3.90 26.87
N ASP A 110 -16.76 -2.97 26.52
CA ASP A 110 -15.36 -3.24 26.15
C ASP A 110 -14.58 -3.81 27.35
N ILE A 111 -14.70 -3.19 28.53
CA ILE A 111 -14.08 -3.72 29.76
C ILE A 111 -14.62 -5.13 30.04
N PHE A 112 -15.93 -5.35 29.91
CA PHE A 112 -16.51 -6.69 30.12
C PHE A 112 -15.97 -7.70 29.10
N LYS A 113 -15.88 -7.32 27.84
CA LYS A 113 -15.38 -8.23 26.80
C LYS A 113 -13.90 -8.56 26.97
N VAL A 114 -13.09 -7.63 27.46
CA VAL A 114 -11.67 -7.86 27.73
C VAL A 114 -11.45 -8.68 28.99
N THR A 115 -12.14 -8.35 30.11
CA THR A 115 -11.85 -8.90 31.45
C THR A 115 -12.81 -9.98 31.90
N GLY A 116 -13.97 -10.11 31.24
CA GLY A 116 -15.08 -10.95 31.72
C GLY A 116 -15.85 -10.35 32.89
N ARG A 117 -15.50 -9.16 33.37
CA ARG A 117 -16.11 -8.48 34.53
C ARG A 117 -16.73 -7.17 34.10
N ARG A 118 -18.05 -7.04 34.25
CA ARG A 118 -18.79 -5.88 33.83
C ARG A 118 -18.78 -4.79 34.91
N PRO A 119 -18.20 -3.60 34.66
CA PRO A 119 -18.27 -2.49 35.61
C PRO A 119 -19.73 -2.00 35.77
N GLU A 120 -20.06 -1.52 36.95
CA GLU A 120 -21.31 -0.81 37.16
C GLU A 120 -21.26 0.56 36.49
N LEU A 121 -22.25 0.92 35.68
CA LEU A 121 -22.39 2.26 35.13
C LEU A 121 -23.41 3.07 35.93
N LYS A 122 -23.01 4.21 36.44
CA LYS A 122 -23.85 5.19 37.11
C LYS A 122 -23.98 6.46 36.32
N ILE A 123 -25.17 7.00 36.24
CA ILE A 123 -25.49 8.32 35.72
C ILE A 123 -25.99 9.17 36.88
N ASP A 124 -25.35 10.34 37.08
CA ASP A 124 -25.67 11.30 38.16
C ASP A 124 -25.61 10.79 39.62
N THR A 125 -25.32 9.52 39.84
CA THR A 125 -25.29 8.92 41.16
C THR A 125 -23.91 8.38 41.48
N ILE A 126 -23.28 8.84 42.57
CA ILE A 126 -21.97 8.38 43.03
C ILE A 126 -22.08 6.89 43.39
N PRO A 127 -21.22 6.01 42.84
CA PRO A 127 -21.24 4.59 43.19
C PRO A 127 -20.73 4.34 44.60
N ALA A 128 -21.17 3.22 45.20
CA ALA A 128 -20.68 2.78 46.50
C ALA A 128 -19.32 2.07 46.35
N SER A 129 -18.29 2.84 46.03
CA SER A 129 -16.93 2.35 45.77
C SER A 129 -15.92 3.40 46.20
N SER A 130 -14.70 3.01 46.60
CA SER A 130 -13.61 3.94 46.87
C SER A 130 -12.91 4.42 45.57
N LYS A 131 -13.18 3.74 44.48
CA LYS A 131 -12.59 4.07 43.14
C LYS A 131 -13.69 4.27 42.10
N VAL A 132 -13.48 5.16 41.13
CA VAL A 132 -14.42 5.41 40.03
C VAL A 132 -13.68 5.89 38.77
N ILE A 133 -14.20 5.55 37.59
CA ILE A 133 -13.81 6.18 36.34
C ILE A 133 -14.89 7.19 35.98
N ILE A 134 -14.51 8.44 35.77
CA ILE A 134 -15.43 9.54 35.44
C ILE A 134 -15.14 10.00 34.02
N ALA A 135 -16.17 10.11 33.17
CA ALA A 135 -16.05 10.74 31.87
C ALA A 135 -17.05 11.87 31.72
N GLY A 136 -16.59 12.95 31.09
CA GLY A 136 -17.48 14.08 30.78
C GLY A 136 -16.80 15.22 30.04
N THR A 137 -17.65 16.09 29.46
CA THR A 137 -17.25 17.20 28.60
C THR A 137 -17.17 18.50 29.40
N LEU A 138 -16.08 19.23 29.24
CA LEU A 138 -15.85 20.54 29.85
C LEU A 138 -16.93 21.55 29.42
N GLY A 139 -17.53 22.23 30.38
CA GLY A 139 -18.59 23.23 30.12
C GLY A 139 -19.96 22.61 29.77
N LYS A 140 -20.09 21.29 29.77
CA LYS A 140 -21.36 20.59 29.47
C LYS A 140 -21.74 19.59 30.58
N SER A 141 -20.80 18.83 31.09
CA SER A 141 -21.03 17.92 32.22
C SER A 141 -21.00 18.66 33.54
N ILE A 142 -22.16 18.71 34.25
CA ILE A 142 -22.24 19.31 35.58
C ILE A 142 -21.23 18.65 36.55
N LEU A 143 -21.00 17.37 36.41
CA LEU A 143 -20.02 16.63 37.22
C LEU A 143 -18.59 17.16 36.98
N ILE A 144 -18.16 17.28 35.74
CA ILE A 144 -16.84 17.80 35.37
C ILE A 144 -16.70 19.27 35.82
N ASP A 145 -17.68 20.12 35.55
CA ASP A 145 -17.64 21.52 35.92
C ASP A 145 -17.55 21.73 37.43
N THR A 146 -18.17 20.82 38.19
CA THR A 146 -18.07 20.79 39.67
C THR A 146 -16.66 20.43 40.12
N LEU A 147 -15.99 19.47 39.49
CA LEU A 147 -14.61 19.10 39.76
C LEU A 147 -13.63 20.23 39.41
N VAL A 148 -13.86 20.90 38.31
CA VAL A 148 -13.06 22.09 37.89
C VAL A 148 -13.19 23.22 38.91
N LYS A 149 -14.43 23.55 39.32
CA LYS A 149 -14.68 24.60 40.34
C LYS A 149 -14.02 24.30 41.69
N LYS A 150 -13.89 23.01 42.03
CA LYS A 150 -13.20 22.56 43.27
C LYS A 150 -11.69 22.48 43.11
N GLN A 151 -11.15 22.79 41.93
CA GLN A 151 -9.75 22.60 41.59
C GLN A 151 -9.23 21.16 41.81
N ALA A 152 -10.15 20.18 41.69
CA ALA A 152 -9.79 18.76 41.83
C ALA A 152 -9.14 18.18 40.57
N ILE A 153 -9.26 18.86 39.43
CA ILE A 153 -8.73 18.41 38.13
C ILE A 153 -8.03 19.58 37.43
N ASP A 154 -6.96 19.24 36.69
CA ASP A 154 -6.24 20.19 35.85
C ASP A 154 -6.81 20.13 34.41
N THR A 155 -7.28 21.26 33.93
CA THR A 155 -7.82 21.44 32.58
C THR A 155 -6.94 22.40 31.76
N THR A 156 -5.71 22.66 32.20
CA THR A 156 -4.76 23.50 31.48
C THR A 156 -4.54 22.98 30.06
N GLY A 157 -4.69 23.86 29.08
CA GLY A 157 -4.51 23.52 27.67
C GLY A 157 -5.63 22.68 27.05
N LEU A 158 -6.83 22.60 27.72
CA LEU A 158 -8.02 21.96 27.16
C LEU A 158 -9.07 22.96 26.66
N THR A 159 -9.25 24.06 27.36
CA THR A 159 -10.24 25.08 27.03
C THR A 159 -10.00 25.72 25.67
N GLY A 160 -11.02 25.74 24.83
CA GLY A 160 -10.97 26.30 23.47
C GLY A 160 -10.20 25.45 22.45
N LYS A 161 -9.80 24.23 22.80
CA LYS A 161 -9.19 23.27 21.92
C LYS A 161 -10.24 22.48 21.14
N TRP A 162 -9.87 22.03 19.95
CA TRP A 162 -10.72 21.22 19.08
C TRP A 162 -10.44 19.73 19.35
N GLU A 163 -11.46 18.99 19.76
CA GLU A 163 -11.44 17.54 19.91
C GLU A 163 -10.31 16.97 20.80
N LYS A 164 -9.79 17.79 21.71
CA LYS A 164 -8.75 17.36 22.63
C LYS A 164 -9.33 16.71 23.87
N PHE A 165 -8.66 15.68 24.38
CA PHE A 165 -8.97 15.06 25.67
C PHE A 165 -7.77 15.03 26.60
N ILE A 166 -8.05 14.84 27.87
CA ILE A 166 -7.10 14.53 28.92
C ILE A 166 -7.66 13.37 29.73
N LEU A 167 -6.84 12.35 29.97
CA LEU A 167 -7.10 11.30 30.94
C LEU A 167 -6.13 11.51 32.10
N GLN A 168 -6.66 11.66 33.34
CA GLN A 168 -5.81 11.91 34.50
C GLN A 168 -6.26 11.10 35.71
N THR A 169 -5.29 10.69 36.55
CA THR A 169 -5.51 10.03 37.84
C THR A 169 -5.59 11.08 38.93
N VAL A 170 -6.65 11.09 39.72
CA VAL A 170 -6.93 12.09 40.75
C VAL A 170 -7.22 11.42 42.06
N LYS A 171 -6.66 11.92 43.20
CA LYS A 171 -6.96 11.50 44.56
C LYS A 171 -8.05 12.36 45.17
N ASP A 172 -8.94 11.76 45.94
CA ASP A 172 -10.04 12.42 46.69
C ASP A 172 -10.88 13.40 45.84
N PRO A 173 -11.33 13.03 44.58
CA PRO A 173 -12.00 13.98 43.70
C PRO A 173 -13.38 14.45 44.24
N ILE A 174 -14.10 13.53 44.88
CA ILE A 174 -15.42 13.76 45.48
C ILE A 174 -15.57 12.99 46.80
N PRO A 175 -16.40 13.45 47.74
CA PRO A 175 -16.60 12.78 49.00
C PRO A 175 -16.98 11.29 48.85
N GLY A 176 -16.23 10.41 49.48
CA GLY A 176 -16.44 8.95 49.46
C GLY A 176 -15.67 8.21 48.36
N ILE A 177 -14.99 8.93 47.50
CA ILE A 177 -14.09 8.38 46.45
C ILE A 177 -12.64 8.72 46.78
N GLU A 178 -11.82 7.73 47.05
CA GLU A 178 -10.38 7.89 47.38
C GLU A 178 -9.53 8.17 46.11
N SER A 179 -9.92 7.58 44.97
CA SER A 179 -9.18 7.75 43.72
C SER A 179 -10.11 7.64 42.51
N ALA A 180 -9.85 8.47 41.50
CA ALA A 180 -10.55 8.39 40.23
C ALA A 180 -9.58 8.46 39.05
N VAL A 181 -9.94 7.82 37.91
CA VAL A 181 -9.47 8.17 36.58
C VAL A 181 -10.53 9.04 35.96
N ILE A 182 -10.13 10.20 35.48
CA ILE A 182 -11.06 11.20 34.92
C ILE A 182 -10.68 11.45 33.47
N ILE A 183 -11.66 11.22 32.59
CA ILE A 183 -11.57 11.45 31.15
C ILE A 183 -12.34 12.73 30.85
N ILE A 184 -11.65 13.75 30.33
CA ILE A 184 -12.23 15.08 30.09
C ILE A 184 -11.94 15.47 28.65
N GLY A 185 -13.00 15.78 27.90
CA GLY A 185 -12.86 16.37 26.58
C GLY A 185 -13.08 17.89 26.56
N SER A 186 -12.40 18.59 25.65
CA SER A 186 -12.64 20.00 25.37
C SER A 186 -14.04 20.25 24.78
N ASP A 187 -14.56 19.24 24.08
CA ASP A 187 -15.86 19.21 23.42
C ASP A 187 -16.42 17.75 23.41
N LYS A 188 -17.56 17.57 22.75
CA LYS A 188 -18.25 16.28 22.60
C LYS A 188 -17.31 15.16 22.12
N ARG A 189 -16.60 15.41 21.02
CA ARG A 189 -15.73 14.41 20.39
C ARG A 189 -14.43 14.19 21.15
N GLY A 190 -13.84 15.23 21.70
CA GLY A 190 -12.70 15.06 22.60
C GLY A 190 -12.99 14.07 23.74
N THR A 191 -14.18 14.18 24.36
CA THR A 191 -14.58 13.23 25.43
C THR A 191 -14.75 11.81 24.87
N ILE A 192 -15.43 11.67 23.72
CA ILE A 192 -15.64 10.36 23.06
C ILE A 192 -14.30 9.72 22.72
N TYR A 193 -13.34 10.48 22.15
CA TYR A 193 -12.01 9.97 21.83
C TYR A 193 -11.22 9.55 23.06
N GLY A 194 -11.28 10.31 24.15
CA GLY A 194 -10.63 9.87 25.40
C GLY A 194 -11.23 8.60 25.98
N ILE A 195 -12.53 8.36 25.79
CA ILE A 195 -13.19 7.11 26.20
C ILE A 195 -12.73 5.95 25.29
N TYR A 196 -12.69 6.15 23.97
CA TYR A 196 -12.24 5.11 23.05
C TYR A 196 -10.72 4.90 23.05
N ASP A 197 -9.95 5.90 23.44
CA ASP A 197 -8.52 5.74 23.73
C ASP A 197 -8.31 4.72 24.86
N LEU A 198 -9.04 4.84 25.94
CA LEU A 198 -8.99 3.83 27.01
C LEU A 198 -9.44 2.44 26.52
N SER A 199 -10.47 2.37 25.66
CA SER A 199 -10.89 1.10 25.06
C SER A 199 -9.79 0.46 24.21
N GLU A 200 -9.09 1.25 23.41
CA GLU A 200 -7.97 0.81 22.59
C GLU A 200 -6.80 0.33 23.46
N GLN A 201 -6.39 1.09 24.45
CA GLN A 201 -5.31 0.77 25.37
C GLN A 201 -5.57 -0.53 26.17
N ILE A 202 -6.80 -0.82 26.51
CA ILE A 202 -7.13 -2.11 27.16
C ILE A 202 -7.18 -3.29 26.19
N GLY A 203 -7.07 -3.07 24.86
CA GLY A 203 -6.96 -4.11 23.85
C GLY A 203 -8.22 -4.35 23.02
N VAL A 204 -8.99 -3.30 22.75
CA VAL A 204 -10.14 -3.34 21.83
C VAL A 204 -9.77 -2.64 20.53
N SER A 205 -9.64 -3.40 19.46
CA SER A 205 -9.38 -2.85 18.13
C SER A 205 -10.59 -2.03 17.61
N PRO A 206 -10.38 -0.93 16.88
CA PRO A 206 -11.43 -0.28 16.11
C PRO A 206 -12.17 -1.22 15.15
N TRP A 207 -11.48 -2.26 14.68
CA TRP A 207 -11.98 -3.24 13.71
C TRP A 207 -12.63 -4.48 14.33
N TYR A 208 -12.86 -4.48 15.65
CA TYR A 208 -13.42 -5.62 16.34
C TYR A 208 -14.74 -6.14 15.73
N TRP A 209 -15.58 -5.23 15.23
CA TRP A 209 -16.86 -5.57 14.62
C TRP A 209 -16.76 -5.73 13.08
N TRP A 210 -16.03 -4.81 12.42
CA TRP A 210 -15.92 -4.79 10.95
C TRP A 210 -14.96 -5.84 10.38
N ALA A 211 -14.05 -6.37 11.19
CA ALA A 211 -13.11 -7.40 10.76
C ALA A 211 -13.00 -8.58 11.75
N ASP A 212 -13.97 -8.68 12.67
CA ASP A 212 -14.02 -9.77 13.68
C ASP A 212 -12.74 -9.91 14.48
N VAL A 213 -12.03 -8.81 14.70
CA VAL A 213 -10.80 -8.79 15.49
C VAL A 213 -11.12 -9.16 16.94
N PRO A 214 -10.47 -10.18 17.50
CA PRO A 214 -10.76 -10.64 18.85
C PRO A 214 -10.32 -9.64 19.91
N PHE A 215 -11.07 -9.59 21.02
CA PHE A 215 -10.67 -8.80 22.18
C PHE A 215 -9.46 -9.44 22.86
N GLN A 216 -8.42 -8.62 23.15
CA GLN A 216 -7.25 -9.09 23.90
C GLN A 216 -7.64 -9.36 25.36
N LYS A 217 -7.81 -10.63 25.73
CA LYS A 217 -8.21 -11.02 27.08
C LYS A 217 -7.13 -10.68 28.09
N LYS A 218 -7.52 -10.03 29.17
CA LYS A 218 -6.65 -9.67 30.32
C LYS A 218 -7.38 -9.97 31.63
N ASP A 219 -6.71 -10.69 32.52
CA ASP A 219 -7.29 -11.05 33.84
C ASP A 219 -7.33 -9.84 34.76
N GLU A 220 -6.31 -8.99 34.70
CA GLU A 220 -6.19 -7.81 35.54
C GLU A 220 -5.70 -6.62 34.66
N ILE A 221 -6.24 -5.44 34.99
CA ILE A 221 -5.89 -4.21 34.29
C ILE A 221 -5.71 -3.08 35.28
N TYR A 222 -4.58 -2.42 35.22
CA TYR A 222 -4.22 -1.27 36.03
C TYR A 222 -3.87 -0.07 35.15
N ILE A 223 -4.21 1.13 35.63
CA ILE A 223 -3.85 2.38 34.98
C ILE A 223 -2.67 3.00 35.74
N ILE A 224 -1.60 3.30 35.05
CA ILE A 224 -0.42 3.97 35.59
C ILE A 224 -0.81 5.41 35.90
N PRO A 225 -0.54 5.92 37.12
CA PRO A 225 -0.91 7.29 37.47
C PRO A 225 -0.19 8.32 36.57
N GLY A 226 -0.96 9.30 36.09
CA GLY A 226 -0.41 10.34 35.23
C GLY A 226 -1.50 11.19 34.61
N THR A 227 -1.08 12.02 33.67
CA THR A 227 -1.95 12.80 32.77
C THR A 227 -1.57 12.45 31.34
N TYR A 228 -2.53 11.97 30.56
CA TYR A 228 -2.35 11.47 29.23
C TYR A 228 -3.24 12.20 28.24
N THR A 229 -2.77 12.40 27.02
CA THR A 229 -3.46 13.11 25.95
C THR A 229 -2.76 12.84 24.62
N ASP A 230 -3.52 12.71 23.54
CA ASP A 230 -3.00 12.64 22.15
C ASP A 230 -2.92 14.02 21.48
N GLY A 231 -3.18 15.09 22.25
CA GLY A 231 -3.15 16.43 21.70
C GLY A 231 -4.43 16.82 20.98
N GLU A 232 -4.34 17.87 20.19
CA GLU A 232 -5.38 18.38 19.30
C GLU A 232 -5.08 17.84 17.90
N PRO A 233 -6.06 17.35 17.12
CA PRO A 233 -5.81 16.83 15.79
C PRO A 233 -5.24 17.90 14.85
N ALA A 234 -4.27 17.52 14.02
CA ALA A 234 -3.65 18.41 13.05
C ALA A 234 -4.62 18.78 11.90
N VAL A 235 -5.51 17.87 11.53
CA VAL A 235 -6.52 18.08 10.51
C VAL A 235 -7.90 18.19 11.17
N LYS A 236 -8.65 19.25 10.87
CA LYS A 236 -9.90 19.57 11.56
C LYS A 236 -11.02 18.56 11.27
N TYR A 237 -11.34 18.32 10.01
CA TYR A 237 -12.32 17.32 9.58
C TYR A 237 -11.61 16.15 8.93
N ARG A 238 -11.89 14.94 9.42
CA ARG A 238 -11.24 13.69 9.00
C ARG A 238 -12.31 12.65 8.79
N GLY A 239 -12.39 12.07 7.60
CA GLY A 239 -13.46 11.13 7.36
C GLY A 239 -13.37 10.34 6.07
N ILE A 240 -14.40 9.55 5.85
CA ILE A 240 -14.53 8.70 4.69
C ILE A 240 -15.72 9.10 3.82
N PHE A 241 -15.67 8.70 2.57
CA PHE A 241 -16.79 8.67 1.67
C PHE A 241 -17.11 7.21 1.32
N ILE A 242 -18.32 6.78 1.67
CA ILE A 242 -18.87 5.50 1.21
C ILE A 242 -19.44 5.75 -0.18
N ASN A 243 -18.71 5.32 -1.20
CA ASN A 243 -19.05 5.60 -2.59
C ASN A 243 -18.94 4.32 -3.41
N ASP A 244 -19.71 4.22 -4.48
CA ASP A 244 -19.68 3.06 -5.37
C ASP A 244 -20.00 1.71 -4.70
N GLU A 245 -20.82 1.74 -3.68
CA GLU A 245 -21.15 0.65 -2.77
C GLU A 245 -21.88 -0.55 -3.39
N ALA A 246 -22.17 -0.50 -4.68
CA ALA A 246 -22.81 -1.61 -5.39
C ALA A 246 -21.77 -2.40 -6.23
N PRO A 247 -21.80 -3.74 -6.25
CA PRO A 247 -22.82 -4.60 -5.65
C PRO A 247 -22.57 -5.02 -4.21
N ALA A 248 -21.33 -4.88 -3.69
CA ALA A 248 -20.87 -5.50 -2.46
C ALA A 248 -21.58 -4.96 -1.22
N LEU A 249 -21.21 -3.80 -0.71
CA LEU A 249 -21.73 -3.23 0.53
C LEU A 249 -23.25 -3.05 0.48
N ARG A 250 -23.80 -2.62 -0.67
CA ARG A 250 -25.24 -2.44 -0.83
C ARG A 250 -26.02 -3.73 -0.62
N ASN A 251 -25.60 -4.84 -1.24
CA ASN A 251 -26.29 -6.11 -1.10
C ASN A 251 -26.13 -6.66 0.31
N TRP A 252 -24.96 -6.53 0.89
CA TRP A 252 -24.68 -6.90 2.27
C TRP A 252 -25.54 -6.09 3.26
N ALA A 253 -25.57 -4.74 3.14
CA ALA A 253 -26.39 -3.89 3.99
C ALA A 253 -27.89 -4.19 3.86
N LYS A 254 -28.33 -4.48 2.63
CA LYS A 254 -29.72 -4.90 2.38
C LYS A 254 -30.06 -6.22 3.09
N GLU A 255 -29.16 -7.20 3.06
CA GLU A 255 -29.36 -8.49 3.72
C GLU A 255 -29.34 -8.36 5.24
N LYS A 256 -28.35 -7.64 5.80
CA LYS A 256 -28.12 -7.61 7.24
C LYS A 256 -28.99 -6.57 7.98
N PHE A 257 -29.30 -5.45 7.35
CA PHE A 257 -29.99 -4.31 7.97
C PHE A 257 -31.27 -3.92 7.26
N GLY A 258 -31.55 -4.45 6.09
CA GLY A 258 -32.68 -4.02 5.23
C GLY A 258 -32.33 -2.84 4.33
N GLY A 259 -31.11 -2.32 4.39
CA GLY A 259 -30.59 -1.20 3.61
C GLY A 259 -29.69 -0.27 4.44
N PHE A 260 -29.36 0.88 3.89
CA PHE A 260 -28.53 1.90 4.54
C PHE A 260 -29.35 2.77 5.53
N ASN A 261 -29.82 2.16 6.60
CA ASN A 261 -30.59 2.81 7.65
C ASN A 261 -29.71 3.14 8.88
N HIS A 262 -30.31 3.76 9.91
CA HIS A 262 -29.60 4.15 11.12
C HIS A 262 -28.84 3.00 11.79
N LYS A 263 -29.37 1.76 11.77
CA LYS A 263 -28.70 0.58 12.37
C LYS A 263 -27.41 0.19 11.64
N PHE A 264 -27.39 0.38 10.31
CA PHE A 264 -26.15 0.24 9.53
C PHE A 264 -25.18 1.36 9.90
N TYR A 265 -25.64 2.60 9.89
CA TYR A 265 -24.79 3.76 10.16
C TYR A 265 -24.26 3.83 11.59
N GLU A 266 -24.98 3.32 12.59
CA GLU A 266 -24.45 3.20 13.96
C GLU A 266 -23.11 2.45 14.00
N ASN A 267 -22.97 1.36 13.23
CA ASN A 267 -21.71 0.64 13.13
C ASN A 267 -20.62 1.41 12.36
N VAL A 268 -21.02 2.22 11.37
CA VAL A 268 -20.07 3.10 10.66
C VAL A 268 -19.62 4.25 11.54
N PHE A 269 -20.53 4.89 12.26
CA PHE A 269 -20.21 6.01 13.15
C PHE A 269 -19.31 5.58 14.30
N GLU A 270 -19.56 4.41 14.89
CA GLU A 270 -18.67 3.86 15.91
C GLU A 270 -17.28 3.58 15.37
N LEU A 271 -17.17 2.95 14.19
CA LEU A 271 -15.88 2.72 13.51
C LEU A 271 -15.11 4.02 13.31
N LEU A 272 -15.77 5.05 12.79
CA LEU A 272 -15.15 6.36 12.56
C LEU A 272 -14.61 6.96 13.85
N LEU A 273 -15.44 6.99 14.90
CA LEU A 273 -15.05 7.57 16.19
C LEU A 273 -13.90 6.79 16.85
N ARG A 274 -13.88 5.46 16.74
CA ARG A 274 -12.78 4.63 17.24
C ARG A 274 -11.48 4.86 16.48
N ASN A 275 -11.56 5.26 15.19
CA ASN A 275 -10.42 5.70 14.38
C ASN A 275 -10.18 7.23 14.47
N ARG A 276 -10.74 7.92 15.46
CA ARG A 276 -10.62 9.38 15.67
C ARG A 276 -11.05 10.23 14.47
N ALA A 277 -11.94 9.69 13.62
CA ALA A 277 -12.58 10.41 12.52
C ALA A 277 -13.86 11.12 13.01
N ASN A 278 -14.25 12.17 12.32
CA ASN A 278 -15.42 12.99 12.68
C ASN A 278 -16.33 13.33 11.51
N TYR A 279 -16.02 12.90 10.29
CA TYR A 279 -16.67 13.40 9.07
C TYR A 279 -17.11 12.24 8.16
N LEU A 280 -18.27 12.37 7.51
CA LEU A 280 -18.79 11.35 6.61
C LEU A 280 -19.51 11.95 5.40
N TRP A 281 -19.15 11.49 4.20
CA TRP A 281 -20.04 11.47 3.05
C TRP A 281 -20.68 10.07 2.98
N PRO A 282 -22.02 9.98 3.11
CA PRO A 282 -22.71 8.69 3.18
C PRO A 282 -22.87 8.04 1.82
N ALA A 283 -23.29 6.78 1.82
CA ALA A 283 -23.68 6.04 0.62
C ALA A 283 -24.73 6.82 -0.20
N MET A 284 -24.54 6.88 -1.51
CA MET A 284 -25.31 7.76 -2.40
C MET A 284 -25.80 7.14 -3.71
N TRP A 285 -25.28 5.96 -4.12
CA TRP A 285 -25.67 5.36 -5.40
C TRP A 285 -27.13 4.92 -5.40
N ILE A 286 -27.76 4.99 -6.58
CA ILE A 286 -29.16 4.59 -6.77
C ILE A 286 -29.40 3.15 -6.25
N PRO A 287 -30.42 2.94 -5.36
CA PRO A 287 -31.49 3.88 -4.96
C PRO A 287 -31.27 4.60 -3.63
N THR A 288 -30.05 4.75 -3.14
CA THR A 288 -29.71 5.23 -1.80
C THR A 288 -29.89 6.74 -1.65
N MET A 289 -30.48 7.17 -0.53
CA MET A 289 -30.70 8.57 -0.17
C MET A 289 -30.65 8.73 1.35
N PHE A 290 -29.48 9.01 1.90
CA PHE A 290 -29.20 9.02 3.34
C PHE A 290 -30.29 9.66 4.21
N ASN A 291 -30.74 10.86 3.83
CA ASN A 291 -31.69 11.63 4.60
C ASN A 291 -33.15 11.20 4.40
N GLU A 292 -33.50 10.55 3.30
CA GLU A 292 -34.87 10.13 2.97
C GLU A 292 -35.12 8.64 3.23
N ASP A 293 -34.10 7.81 3.13
CA ASP A 293 -34.24 6.36 3.36
C ASP A 293 -34.58 6.06 4.82
N ASP A 294 -34.02 6.83 5.76
CA ASP A 294 -34.34 6.74 7.16
C ASP A 294 -34.16 8.10 7.86
N PRO A 295 -35.26 8.72 8.36
CA PRO A 295 -35.17 10.02 9.04
C PRO A 295 -34.36 9.98 10.34
N LEU A 296 -34.01 8.80 10.86
CA LEU A 296 -33.13 8.65 12.01
C LEU A 296 -31.65 8.78 11.63
N ASN A 297 -31.27 8.58 10.37
CA ASN A 297 -29.89 8.67 9.94
C ASN A 297 -29.20 9.98 10.36
N PRO A 298 -29.70 11.18 10.01
CA PRO A 298 -29.05 12.43 10.39
C PRO A 298 -29.10 12.68 11.90
N LYS A 299 -30.19 12.27 12.58
CA LYS A 299 -30.32 12.39 14.01
C LYS A 299 -29.27 11.58 14.77
N VAL A 300 -29.12 10.31 14.39
CA VAL A 300 -28.14 9.41 15.01
C VAL A 300 -26.71 9.86 14.70
N ALA A 301 -26.43 10.39 13.50
CA ALA A 301 -25.12 10.97 13.18
C ALA A 301 -24.75 12.10 14.14
N ASP A 302 -25.68 13.05 14.38
CA ASP A 302 -25.46 14.16 15.32
C ASP A 302 -25.32 13.68 16.78
N GLU A 303 -26.14 12.72 17.21
CA GLU A 303 -26.03 12.11 18.54
C GLU A 303 -24.67 11.40 18.73
N TYR A 304 -24.16 10.69 17.73
CA TYR A 304 -22.82 10.11 17.75
C TYR A 304 -21.70 11.16 17.73
N GLY A 305 -21.93 12.29 17.13
CA GLY A 305 -20.94 13.36 16.97
C GLY A 305 -20.25 13.34 15.60
N ILE A 306 -20.86 12.71 14.61
CA ILE A 306 -20.36 12.71 13.23
C ILE A 306 -20.91 13.94 12.51
N VAL A 307 -20.00 14.67 11.89
CA VAL A 307 -20.30 15.80 11.02
C VAL A 307 -20.70 15.27 9.65
N MET A 308 -21.93 15.48 9.25
CA MET A 308 -22.44 15.01 7.97
C MET A 308 -22.23 16.02 6.86
N SER A 309 -22.01 15.51 5.66
CA SER A 309 -22.06 16.30 4.44
C SER A 309 -22.59 15.46 3.28
N THR A 310 -22.63 16.02 2.09
CA THR A 310 -22.98 15.33 0.85
C THR A 310 -21.89 15.54 -0.18
N SER A 311 -21.83 14.67 -1.19
CA SER A 311 -20.71 14.63 -2.12
C SER A 311 -20.62 15.88 -3.02
N HIS A 312 -19.56 15.95 -3.78
CA HIS A 312 -19.18 17.07 -4.66
C HIS A 312 -20.23 17.44 -5.73
N HIS A 313 -21.15 16.54 -6.07
CA HIS A 313 -22.25 16.81 -7.01
C HIS A 313 -23.63 16.77 -6.35
N GLU A 314 -23.69 16.72 -5.04
CA GLU A 314 -24.88 16.62 -4.21
C GLU A 314 -25.02 17.84 -3.28
N PRO A 315 -25.18 19.06 -3.79
CA PRO A 315 -25.15 20.25 -2.96
C PRO A 315 -26.35 20.37 -2.03
N MET A 316 -26.18 21.16 -0.96
CA MET A 316 -27.25 21.59 -0.07
C MET A 316 -27.91 20.47 0.72
N MET A 317 -27.06 19.50 1.18
CA MET A 317 -27.51 18.36 2.00
C MET A 317 -28.57 17.48 1.31
N ARG A 318 -28.51 17.38 -0.01
CA ARG A 318 -29.41 16.57 -0.84
C ARG A 318 -28.63 15.47 -1.54
N SER A 319 -29.13 14.24 -1.49
CA SER A 319 -28.69 13.22 -2.44
C SER A 319 -29.21 13.56 -3.84
N HIS A 320 -28.39 13.33 -4.86
CA HIS A 320 -28.83 13.54 -6.25
C HIS A 320 -30.06 12.69 -6.62
N ASN A 321 -30.17 11.50 -6.05
CA ASN A 321 -31.31 10.60 -6.26
C ASN A 321 -32.63 11.16 -5.74
N GLU A 322 -32.61 12.05 -4.76
CA GLU A 322 -33.82 12.74 -4.24
C GLU A 322 -34.45 13.59 -5.32
N TRP A 323 -33.68 14.12 -6.31
CA TRP A 323 -34.21 14.94 -7.39
C TRP A 323 -35.26 14.22 -8.23
N TYR A 324 -35.03 12.91 -8.48
CA TYR A 324 -35.96 12.09 -9.23
C TYR A 324 -37.27 11.87 -8.44
N ARG A 325 -37.20 11.66 -7.13
CA ARG A 325 -38.40 11.55 -6.27
C ARG A 325 -39.13 12.88 -6.14
N PHE A 326 -38.43 13.99 -6.13
CA PHE A 326 -38.97 15.32 -6.08
C PHE A 326 -39.70 15.71 -7.37
N ASN A 327 -39.59 14.91 -8.43
CA ASN A 327 -40.08 15.24 -9.76
C ASN A 327 -39.55 16.59 -10.26
N GLY A 328 -38.27 16.83 -10.03
CA GLY A 328 -37.60 18.12 -10.25
C GLY A 328 -37.58 18.53 -11.73
N GLY A 329 -37.64 17.57 -12.65
CA GLY A 329 -37.49 17.82 -14.08
C GLY A 329 -36.02 17.90 -14.49
N GLU A 330 -35.68 18.77 -15.41
CA GLU A 330 -34.33 18.96 -15.90
C GLU A 330 -33.38 19.47 -14.79
N TRP A 331 -32.19 18.83 -14.61
CA TRP A 331 -31.15 19.29 -13.69
C TRP A 331 -30.32 20.37 -14.40
N ASN A 332 -30.94 21.53 -14.62
CA ASN A 332 -30.31 22.66 -15.29
C ASN A 332 -30.75 23.97 -14.63
N TYR A 333 -29.79 24.74 -14.13
CA TYR A 333 -30.10 25.96 -13.38
C TYR A 333 -30.66 27.09 -14.25
N GLU A 334 -30.28 27.18 -15.53
CA GLU A 334 -30.74 28.23 -16.41
C GLU A 334 -32.20 28.06 -16.80
N THR A 335 -32.65 26.81 -16.99
CA THR A 335 -34.01 26.48 -17.43
C THR A 335 -34.94 26.12 -16.27
N ASN A 336 -34.40 25.68 -15.11
CA ASN A 336 -35.20 25.13 -14.00
C ASN A 336 -34.81 25.64 -12.59
N LYS A 337 -34.31 26.87 -12.52
CA LYS A 337 -33.72 27.44 -11.27
C LYS A 337 -34.68 27.42 -10.09
N ASP A 338 -35.96 27.71 -10.29
CA ASP A 338 -36.93 27.87 -9.19
C ASP A 338 -37.17 26.55 -8.48
N LYS A 339 -37.27 25.45 -9.23
CA LYS A 339 -37.38 24.11 -8.67
C LYS A 339 -36.06 23.65 -7.96
N LEU A 340 -34.90 23.98 -8.52
CA LEU A 340 -33.62 23.70 -7.90
C LEU A 340 -33.49 24.47 -6.57
N LEU A 341 -33.88 25.74 -6.52
CA LEU A 341 -33.84 26.54 -5.29
C LEU A 341 -34.82 25.98 -4.23
N GLU A 342 -36.02 25.53 -4.63
CA GLU A 342 -36.98 24.85 -3.76
C GLU A 342 -36.38 23.55 -3.19
N PHE A 343 -35.83 22.73 -4.05
CA PHE A 343 -35.17 21.47 -3.71
C PHE A 343 -34.05 21.68 -2.69
N TRP A 344 -33.13 22.59 -2.95
CA TRP A 344 -32.02 22.92 -2.06
C TRP A 344 -32.48 23.48 -0.72
N ARG A 345 -33.51 24.33 -0.72
CA ARG A 345 -34.09 24.86 0.51
C ARG A 345 -34.59 23.74 1.42
N GLY A 346 -35.31 22.77 0.88
CA GLY A 346 -35.78 21.60 1.63
C GLY A 346 -34.67 20.78 2.25
N GLY A 347 -33.48 20.71 1.62
CA GLY A 347 -32.31 20.06 2.20
C GLY A 347 -31.81 20.76 3.46
N ILE A 348 -31.68 22.08 3.42
CA ILE A 348 -31.25 22.88 4.58
C ILE A 348 -32.31 22.90 5.69
N GLU A 349 -33.60 22.95 5.33
CA GLU A 349 -34.67 22.83 6.32
C GLU A 349 -34.63 21.50 7.07
N ARG A 350 -34.35 20.40 6.37
CA ARG A 350 -34.20 19.06 6.96
C ARG A 350 -32.91 18.93 7.80
N MET A 351 -31.83 19.56 7.40
CA MET A 351 -30.59 19.60 8.17
C MET A 351 -30.85 20.19 9.56
N GLY A 352 -31.63 21.26 9.67
CA GLY A 352 -31.96 21.87 10.95
C GLY A 352 -30.72 22.32 11.73
N ASN A 353 -30.58 21.81 12.96
CA ASN A 353 -29.46 22.12 13.85
C ASN A 353 -28.42 21.00 13.94
N TYR A 354 -28.53 19.95 13.12
CA TYR A 354 -27.57 18.88 13.11
C TYR A 354 -26.21 19.38 12.61
N GLU A 355 -25.15 18.94 13.25
CA GLU A 355 -23.79 19.34 12.91
C GLU A 355 -23.41 18.86 11.49
N SER A 356 -23.18 19.81 10.60
CA SER A 356 -22.99 19.53 9.17
C SER A 356 -22.01 20.50 8.53
N VAL A 357 -21.36 20.05 7.45
CA VAL A 357 -20.64 20.92 6.50
C VAL A 357 -21.40 20.88 5.18
N VAL A 358 -21.95 22.01 4.75
CA VAL A 358 -22.82 22.07 3.58
C VAL A 358 -21.99 22.15 2.31
N THR A 359 -22.14 21.16 1.42
CA THR A 359 -21.56 21.23 0.08
C THR A 359 -22.29 22.29 -0.73
N VAL A 360 -21.53 23.23 -1.31
CA VAL A 360 -22.03 24.29 -2.19
C VAL A 360 -21.47 24.13 -3.60
N GLY A 361 -22.16 24.66 -4.57
CA GLY A 361 -21.85 24.53 -5.98
C GLY A 361 -22.88 23.68 -6.72
N MET A 362 -22.59 23.32 -7.93
CA MET A 362 -23.40 22.45 -8.78
C MET A 362 -22.52 21.83 -9.86
N ARG A 363 -22.78 20.59 -10.21
CA ARG A 363 -22.32 19.91 -11.41
C ARG A 363 -23.51 19.54 -12.28
N GLY A 364 -23.28 18.97 -13.45
CA GLY A 364 -24.33 18.45 -14.32
C GLY A 364 -25.04 17.23 -13.74
N ASP A 365 -26.06 16.77 -14.45
CA ASP A 365 -26.82 15.59 -14.07
C ASP A 365 -25.93 14.34 -14.08
N GLY A 366 -26.05 13.50 -13.06
CA GLY A 366 -25.31 12.25 -12.98
C GLY A 366 -23.76 12.39 -12.85
N ASP A 367 -23.27 13.43 -12.16
CA ASP A 367 -21.82 13.70 -11.97
C ASP A 367 -21.08 14.10 -13.26
N GLU A 368 -21.80 14.62 -14.25
CA GLU A 368 -21.20 15.15 -15.48
C GLU A 368 -20.87 16.64 -15.37
N ALA A 369 -20.21 17.19 -16.36
CA ALA A 369 -19.95 18.63 -16.44
C ALA A 369 -21.27 19.42 -16.64
N MET A 370 -21.40 20.55 -15.94
CA MET A 370 -22.61 21.39 -16.01
C MET A 370 -22.83 21.98 -17.42
N THR A 371 -21.75 22.30 -18.11
CA THR A 371 -21.75 22.81 -19.51
C THR A 371 -20.52 22.30 -20.25
N GLU A 372 -20.54 22.36 -21.59
CA GLU A 372 -19.36 22.04 -22.40
C GLU A 372 -18.26 23.11 -22.29
N GLU A 373 -18.63 24.33 -21.90
CA GLU A 373 -17.72 25.47 -21.69
C GLU A 373 -17.59 25.84 -20.22
N THR A 374 -16.60 26.67 -19.90
CA THR A 374 -16.38 27.13 -18.53
C THR A 374 -17.49 28.09 -18.07
N ALA A 375 -18.26 27.70 -17.07
CA ALA A 375 -19.40 28.48 -16.55
C ALA A 375 -19.10 29.17 -15.22
N VAL A 376 -18.00 29.91 -15.11
CA VAL A 376 -17.54 30.56 -13.85
C VAL A 376 -18.62 31.48 -13.25
N ASP A 377 -19.19 32.37 -14.05
CA ASP A 377 -20.16 33.35 -13.54
C ASP A 377 -21.46 32.68 -13.13
N LEU A 378 -21.90 31.66 -13.85
CA LEU A 378 -23.07 30.88 -13.50
C LEU A 378 -22.87 30.17 -12.17
N LEU A 379 -21.72 29.50 -11.96
CA LEU A 379 -21.43 28.79 -10.73
C LEU A 379 -21.28 29.73 -9.53
N LYS A 380 -20.66 30.90 -9.70
CA LYS A 380 -20.62 31.93 -8.65
C LYS A 380 -22.04 32.41 -8.30
N HIS A 381 -22.90 32.59 -9.30
CA HIS A 381 -24.29 32.99 -9.05
C HIS A 381 -25.05 31.89 -8.29
N ILE A 382 -24.89 30.63 -8.65
CA ILE A 382 -25.50 29.49 -7.97
C ILE A 382 -25.05 29.45 -6.50
N ILE A 383 -23.76 29.50 -6.22
CA ILE A 383 -23.20 29.52 -4.85
C ILE A 383 -23.79 30.67 -4.04
N SER A 384 -23.86 31.86 -4.61
CA SER A 384 -24.49 33.04 -3.94
C SER A 384 -25.94 32.76 -3.56
N LYS A 385 -26.74 32.09 -4.41
CA LYS A 385 -28.13 31.71 -4.11
C LYS A 385 -28.23 30.62 -3.04
N GLN A 386 -27.36 29.64 -3.10
CA GLN A 386 -27.27 28.59 -2.07
C GLN A 386 -26.94 29.19 -0.71
N ARG A 387 -25.96 30.07 -0.62
CA ARG A 387 -25.60 30.80 0.60
C ARG A 387 -26.74 31.64 1.15
N LYS A 388 -27.52 32.28 0.26
CA LYS A 388 -28.73 32.98 0.68
C LYS A 388 -29.77 32.03 1.29
N ILE A 389 -29.98 30.85 0.69
CA ILE A 389 -30.89 29.82 1.25
C ILE A 389 -30.40 29.40 2.64
N ILE A 390 -29.10 29.14 2.81
CA ILE A 390 -28.51 28.77 4.11
C ILE A 390 -28.85 29.85 5.15
N ALA A 391 -28.59 31.11 4.85
CA ALA A 391 -28.88 32.20 5.77
C ALA A 391 -30.37 32.35 6.07
N ASP A 392 -31.23 32.31 5.03
CA ASP A 392 -32.67 32.45 5.18
C ASP A 392 -33.28 31.31 6.03
N VAL A 393 -32.80 30.07 5.89
CA VAL A 393 -33.37 28.92 6.61
C VAL A 393 -32.81 28.79 8.02
N THR A 394 -31.50 28.97 8.20
CA THR A 394 -30.87 28.85 9.53
C THR A 394 -31.12 30.06 10.41
N GLY A 395 -31.52 31.18 9.84
CA GLY A 395 -31.67 32.44 10.55
C GLY A 395 -30.35 33.06 11.03
N LYS A 396 -29.23 32.63 10.49
CA LYS A 396 -27.86 33.06 10.79
C LYS A 396 -27.18 33.53 9.52
N PRO A 397 -26.13 34.37 9.61
CA PRO A 397 -25.29 34.64 8.46
C PRO A 397 -24.72 33.34 7.89
N ALA A 398 -24.64 33.23 6.55
CA ALA A 398 -24.16 32.00 5.91
C ALA A 398 -22.75 31.57 6.39
N GLN A 399 -21.93 32.55 6.81
CA GLN A 399 -20.58 32.34 7.35
C GLN A 399 -20.54 31.55 8.67
N GLU A 400 -21.66 31.48 9.38
CA GLU A 400 -21.77 30.72 10.65
C GLU A 400 -22.13 29.24 10.41
N THR A 401 -22.47 28.87 9.19
CA THR A 401 -22.69 27.47 8.78
C THR A 401 -21.48 26.99 8.00
N PRO A 402 -20.76 25.96 8.45
CA PRO A 402 -19.62 25.42 7.71
C PRO A 402 -20.02 24.99 6.30
N GLN A 403 -19.19 25.34 5.32
CA GLN A 403 -19.44 25.06 3.90
C GLN A 403 -18.19 24.52 3.24
N VAL A 404 -18.37 23.70 2.21
CA VAL A 404 -17.28 23.14 1.39
C VAL A 404 -17.61 23.27 -0.09
N TRP A 405 -16.63 23.66 -0.88
CA TRP A 405 -16.67 23.66 -2.34
C TRP A 405 -15.61 22.70 -2.90
N ALA A 406 -16.04 21.65 -3.56
CA ALA A 406 -15.16 20.66 -4.14
C ALA A 406 -14.68 21.05 -5.53
N VAL A 407 -13.38 21.11 -5.71
CA VAL A 407 -12.69 21.43 -6.96
C VAL A 407 -12.41 20.13 -7.71
N TYR A 408 -13.47 19.42 -8.09
CA TYR A 408 -13.42 18.11 -8.71
C TYR A 408 -13.61 18.19 -10.23
N LYS A 409 -12.87 17.37 -10.99
CA LYS A 409 -12.90 17.30 -12.46
C LYS A 409 -12.86 18.71 -13.11
N GLU A 410 -13.88 19.09 -13.92
CA GLU A 410 -13.99 20.36 -14.62
C GLU A 410 -14.04 21.59 -13.69
N VAL A 411 -14.47 21.43 -12.46
CA VAL A 411 -14.50 22.52 -11.47
C VAL A 411 -13.09 23.03 -11.16
N GLN A 412 -12.08 22.18 -11.34
CA GLN A 412 -10.69 22.62 -11.23
C GLN A 412 -10.31 23.61 -12.33
N ASP A 413 -10.82 23.47 -13.56
CA ASP A 413 -10.56 24.47 -14.61
C ASP A 413 -11.14 25.84 -14.25
N TYR A 414 -12.29 25.84 -13.56
CA TYR A 414 -12.86 27.09 -13.08
C TYR A 414 -11.93 27.75 -12.05
N TYR A 415 -11.39 26.95 -11.12
CA TYR A 415 -10.40 27.41 -10.16
C TYR A 415 -9.11 27.89 -10.84
N ASP A 416 -8.56 27.12 -11.79
CA ASP A 416 -7.36 27.43 -12.55
C ASP A 416 -7.53 28.71 -13.40
N LYS A 417 -8.75 28.97 -13.91
CA LYS A 417 -9.14 30.21 -14.60
C LYS A 417 -9.43 31.38 -13.66
N GLY A 418 -9.17 31.24 -12.37
CA GLY A 418 -9.26 32.29 -11.37
C GLY A 418 -10.59 32.38 -10.64
N MET A 419 -11.49 31.39 -10.74
CA MET A 419 -12.66 31.34 -9.86
C MET A 419 -12.21 31.17 -8.41
N ARG A 420 -12.77 31.99 -7.54
CA ARG A 420 -12.59 31.88 -6.07
C ARG A 420 -13.95 31.98 -5.41
N VAL A 421 -14.08 31.35 -4.25
CA VAL A 421 -15.24 31.42 -3.35
C VAL A 421 -14.93 32.31 -2.17
N ASP A 422 -15.95 32.64 -1.36
CA ASP A 422 -15.78 33.45 -0.14
C ASP A 422 -14.85 32.70 0.86
N ASP A 423 -14.08 33.45 1.67
CA ASP A 423 -13.05 32.93 2.58
C ASP A 423 -13.58 32.02 3.70
N ASP A 424 -14.88 31.98 3.89
CA ASP A 424 -15.56 31.13 4.87
C ASP A 424 -16.05 29.78 4.29
N ILE A 425 -15.68 29.46 3.07
CA ILE A 425 -15.95 28.18 2.40
C ILE A 425 -14.65 27.39 2.29
N ILE A 426 -14.61 26.17 2.82
CA ILE A 426 -13.45 25.27 2.65
C ILE A 426 -13.29 24.92 1.17
N ILE A 427 -12.10 25.09 0.63
CA ILE A 427 -11.77 24.68 -0.72
C ILE A 427 -11.24 23.23 -0.67
N LEU A 428 -11.99 22.29 -1.22
CA LEU A 428 -11.66 20.87 -1.24
C LEU A 428 -11.03 20.51 -2.58
N PHE A 429 -9.70 20.38 -2.61
CA PHE A 429 -8.98 19.86 -3.76
C PHE A 429 -9.18 18.36 -3.88
N CYS A 430 -8.90 17.82 -5.06
CA CYS A 430 -9.08 16.40 -5.33
C CYS A 430 -7.82 15.82 -5.98
N ASP A 431 -7.60 14.53 -5.75
CA ASP A 431 -6.65 13.77 -6.56
C ASP A 431 -7.21 13.49 -7.97
N ASP A 432 -6.49 12.74 -8.76
CA ASP A 432 -6.92 12.31 -10.10
C ASP A 432 -7.72 11.00 -10.10
N ASN A 433 -8.32 10.63 -8.97
CA ASN A 433 -9.02 9.37 -8.67
C ASN A 433 -8.09 8.13 -8.62
N TRP A 434 -6.77 8.35 -8.67
CA TRP A 434 -5.75 7.30 -8.63
C TRP A 434 -4.63 7.63 -7.63
N GLY A 435 -4.95 8.44 -6.61
CA GLY A 435 -4.04 8.81 -5.54
C GLY A 435 -2.94 9.78 -5.93
N ASN A 436 -3.12 10.60 -6.98
CA ASN A 436 -2.14 11.60 -7.40
C ASN A 436 -2.77 13.00 -7.25
N LEU A 437 -2.24 13.82 -6.35
CA LEU A 437 -2.75 15.17 -6.12
C LEU A 437 -2.56 16.06 -7.34
N ARG A 438 -3.64 16.73 -7.77
CA ARG A 438 -3.67 17.52 -9.00
C ARG A 438 -3.25 18.96 -8.81
N ILE A 439 -3.55 19.52 -7.64
CA ILE A 439 -3.27 20.91 -7.28
C ILE A 439 -3.18 21.05 -5.75
N LEU A 440 -2.33 21.95 -5.31
CA LEU A 440 -2.19 22.34 -3.90
C LEU A 440 -2.21 23.86 -3.76
N PRO A 441 -2.53 24.40 -2.58
CA PRO A 441 -2.53 25.84 -2.36
C PRO A 441 -1.13 26.42 -2.62
N LYS A 442 -1.10 27.60 -3.23
CA LYS A 442 0.12 28.38 -3.31
C LYS A 442 0.35 29.10 -2.00
N LYS A 443 1.60 29.45 -1.72
CA LYS A 443 1.96 30.16 -0.49
C LYS A 443 1.20 31.47 -0.31
N GLU A 444 0.92 32.18 -1.39
CA GLU A 444 0.13 33.41 -1.41
C GLU A 444 -1.38 33.20 -1.15
N ASP A 445 -1.89 31.98 -1.29
CA ASP A 445 -3.31 31.66 -1.07
C ASP A 445 -3.57 31.12 0.36
N LEU A 446 -2.52 30.95 1.20
CA LEU A 446 -2.65 30.34 2.54
C LEU A 446 -3.34 31.23 3.59
N ASP A 447 -3.70 32.45 3.26
CA ASP A 447 -4.47 33.36 4.11
C ASP A 447 -5.99 33.14 4.01
N HIS A 448 -6.45 32.21 3.18
CA HIS A 448 -7.86 31.81 3.07
C HIS A 448 -8.36 31.28 4.43
N LYS A 449 -9.38 31.95 4.99
CA LYS A 449 -9.75 31.87 6.41
C LYS A 449 -10.17 30.47 6.87
N THR A 450 -10.92 29.74 6.08
CA THR A 450 -11.39 28.37 6.41
C THR A 450 -10.50 27.28 5.84
N GLY A 451 -9.44 27.66 5.14
CA GLY A 451 -8.40 26.78 4.67
C GLY A 451 -8.83 25.81 3.56
N TYR A 452 -8.09 24.70 3.49
CA TYR A 452 -8.10 23.78 2.36
C TYR A 452 -8.28 22.33 2.82
N GLY A 453 -8.91 21.53 1.95
CA GLY A 453 -9.06 20.10 2.13
C GLY A 453 -8.60 19.28 0.92
N ILE A 454 -8.51 17.96 1.12
CA ILE A 454 -8.26 16.96 0.08
C ILE A 454 -9.38 15.91 0.09
N TYR A 455 -9.88 15.61 -1.10
CA TYR A 455 -10.68 14.44 -1.41
C TYR A 455 -9.77 13.44 -2.14
N TYR A 456 -9.44 12.33 -1.49
CA TYR A 456 -8.50 11.30 -1.91
C TYR A 456 -9.25 9.99 -2.23
N HIS A 457 -8.62 9.05 -2.98
CA HIS A 457 -9.27 7.81 -3.38
C HIS A 457 -8.44 6.58 -3.01
N PHE A 458 -9.11 5.59 -2.37
CA PHE A 458 -8.66 4.20 -2.24
C PHE A 458 -9.44 3.26 -3.18
N ASP A 459 -10.56 3.74 -3.69
CA ASP A 459 -11.51 3.06 -4.55
C ASP A 459 -12.05 4.05 -5.59
N TYR A 460 -12.35 3.57 -6.79
CA TYR A 460 -12.89 4.44 -7.83
C TYR A 460 -13.69 3.66 -8.88
N VAL A 461 -14.81 4.22 -9.32
CA VAL A 461 -15.57 3.80 -10.50
C VAL A 461 -15.38 4.78 -11.63
N GLY A 462 -14.62 4.39 -12.65
CA GLY A 462 -14.34 5.25 -13.80
C GLY A 462 -13.17 4.76 -14.65
N ALA A 463 -12.71 5.63 -15.55
CA ALA A 463 -11.62 5.34 -16.46
C ALA A 463 -10.25 5.37 -15.73
N PRO A 464 -9.25 4.64 -16.24
CA PRO A 464 -9.32 3.73 -17.39
C PRO A 464 -10.07 2.43 -17.10
N VAL A 465 -10.11 1.98 -15.85
CA VAL A 465 -10.85 0.82 -15.37
C VAL A 465 -11.21 1.04 -13.89
N SER A 466 -12.43 0.73 -13.50
CA SER A 466 -12.84 0.78 -12.10
C SER A 466 -12.02 -0.21 -11.27
N TYR A 467 -11.59 0.20 -10.08
CA TYR A 467 -10.85 -0.63 -9.14
C TYR A 467 -11.48 -0.54 -7.75
N ARG A 468 -11.92 -1.67 -7.21
CA ARG A 468 -12.63 -1.73 -5.94
C ARG A 468 -12.81 -3.14 -5.38
N TRP A 469 -12.07 -4.12 -5.92
CA TRP A 469 -12.21 -5.51 -5.48
C TRP A 469 -11.38 -5.81 -4.23
N LEU A 470 -10.09 -5.52 -4.28
CA LEU A 470 -9.14 -5.72 -3.18
C LEU A 470 -8.30 -4.46 -2.97
N ASN A 471 -7.67 -4.35 -1.81
CA ASN A 471 -6.79 -3.23 -1.50
C ASN A 471 -5.57 -3.18 -2.44
N THR A 472 -5.42 -2.08 -3.15
CA THR A 472 -4.28 -1.78 -4.03
C THR A 472 -3.47 -0.59 -3.53
N THR A 473 -3.81 -0.08 -2.34
CA THR A 473 -3.25 1.14 -1.77
C THR A 473 -2.04 0.81 -0.89
N GLN A 474 -0.86 1.28 -1.26
CA GLN A 474 0.30 1.32 -0.39
C GLN A 474 0.16 2.49 0.59
N ILE A 475 0.28 2.25 1.89
CA ILE A 475 0.26 3.36 2.87
C ILE A 475 1.44 4.31 2.67
N GLU A 476 2.54 3.84 2.14
CA GLU A 476 3.70 4.63 1.73
C GLU A 476 3.34 5.69 0.67
N ARG A 477 2.46 5.33 -0.28
CA ARG A 477 1.95 6.27 -1.27
C ARG A 477 0.99 7.27 -0.65
N VAL A 478 0.14 6.81 0.27
CA VAL A 478 -0.76 7.69 1.03
C VAL A 478 0.06 8.70 1.84
N TRP A 479 1.07 8.21 2.58
CA TRP A 479 1.98 9.06 3.34
C TRP A 479 2.63 10.13 2.45
N GLU A 480 3.21 9.72 1.33
CA GLU A 480 3.93 10.62 0.44
C GLU A 480 3.03 11.73 -0.12
N GLN A 481 1.81 11.40 -0.55
CA GLN A 481 0.88 12.40 -1.11
C GLN A 481 0.22 13.25 -0.02
N MET A 482 -0.14 12.66 1.11
CA MET A 482 -0.79 13.41 2.18
C MET A 482 0.21 14.25 2.99
N ASN A 483 1.49 13.81 3.11
CA ASN A 483 2.57 14.66 3.60
C ASN A 483 2.79 15.88 2.69
N LEU A 484 2.77 15.65 1.37
CA LEU A 484 2.84 16.73 0.39
C LEU A 484 1.69 17.74 0.59
N ALA A 485 0.46 17.27 0.79
CA ALA A 485 -0.70 18.12 1.06
C ALA A 485 -0.55 18.91 2.39
N TYR A 486 -0.17 18.22 3.46
CA TYR A 486 0.00 18.79 4.79
C TYR A 486 1.04 19.91 4.80
N GLU A 487 2.21 19.67 4.21
CA GLU A 487 3.30 20.62 4.10
C GLU A 487 2.96 21.85 3.22
N HIS A 488 1.96 21.72 2.35
CA HIS A 488 1.40 22.83 1.56
C HIS A 488 0.17 23.47 2.21
N GLY A 489 -0.11 23.17 3.49
CA GLY A 489 -1.13 23.88 4.28
C GLY A 489 -2.55 23.34 4.16
N VAL A 490 -2.74 22.12 3.66
CA VAL A 490 -4.05 21.48 3.57
C VAL A 490 -4.36 20.76 4.88
N LYS A 491 -5.07 21.45 5.80
CA LYS A 491 -5.25 21.02 7.20
C LYS A 491 -6.70 21.05 7.69
N ASP A 492 -7.67 21.48 6.85
CA ASP A 492 -9.04 21.68 7.32
C ASP A 492 -9.96 20.50 7.06
N LEU A 493 -9.77 19.76 5.95
CA LEU A 493 -10.60 18.61 5.65
C LEU A 493 -9.80 17.56 4.86
N TRP A 494 -9.64 16.38 5.45
CA TRP A 494 -9.16 15.19 4.75
C TRP A 494 -10.29 14.17 4.63
N LEU A 495 -10.67 13.88 3.40
CA LEU A 495 -11.72 12.94 3.04
C LEU A 495 -11.19 11.91 2.07
N VAL A 496 -11.45 10.63 2.34
CA VAL A 496 -11.05 9.55 1.44
C VAL A 496 -12.22 8.69 0.99
N ASN A 497 -12.34 8.48 -0.32
CA ASN A 497 -13.24 7.51 -0.90
C ASN A 497 -12.72 6.10 -0.59
N VAL A 498 -13.54 5.30 0.09
CA VAL A 498 -13.19 3.95 0.54
C VAL A 498 -14.08 2.87 -0.08
N GLY A 499 -14.96 3.26 -0.99
CA GLY A 499 -15.92 2.35 -1.61
C GLY A 499 -16.80 1.66 -0.57
N ASP A 500 -16.54 0.40 -0.34
CA ASP A 500 -17.31 -0.51 0.51
C ASP A 500 -16.83 -0.60 1.99
N ILE A 501 -15.85 0.19 2.43
CA ILE A 501 -15.12 0.08 3.70
C ILE A 501 -14.16 -1.13 3.71
N LYS A 502 -14.67 -2.33 3.38
CA LYS A 502 -13.84 -3.52 3.16
C LYS A 502 -13.44 -3.60 1.68
N PRO A 503 -12.18 -3.96 1.38
CA PRO A 503 -11.10 -4.37 2.28
C PRO A 503 -10.09 -3.25 2.61
N MET A 504 -10.58 -2.07 2.95
CA MET A 504 -9.75 -0.86 3.16
C MET A 504 -9.40 -0.58 4.63
N GLU A 505 -9.43 -1.60 5.50
CA GLU A 505 -9.25 -1.46 6.94
C GLU A 505 -7.90 -0.82 7.30
N LEU A 506 -6.81 -1.36 6.77
CA LEU A 506 -5.47 -0.84 7.02
C LEU A 506 -5.26 0.59 6.49
N PRO A 507 -5.55 0.90 5.22
CA PRO A 507 -5.35 2.26 4.72
C PRO A 507 -6.30 3.28 5.37
N ILE A 508 -7.51 2.89 5.81
CA ILE A 508 -8.41 3.77 6.58
C ILE A 508 -7.76 4.13 7.93
N SER A 509 -7.29 3.12 8.69
CA SER A 509 -6.59 3.36 9.96
C SER A 509 -5.40 4.31 9.75
N PHE A 510 -4.55 4.01 8.78
CA PHE A 510 -3.38 4.84 8.48
C PHE A 510 -3.76 6.29 8.12
N PHE A 511 -4.76 6.48 7.27
CA PHE A 511 -5.20 7.81 6.84
C PHE A 511 -5.70 8.65 8.01
N MET A 512 -6.44 8.04 8.95
CA MET A 512 -6.99 8.73 10.12
C MET A 512 -5.90 9.04 11.16
N ASP A 513 -5.01 8.09 11.43
CA ASP A 513 -3.88 8.28 12.36
C ASP A 513 -2.92 9.35 11.83
N PHE A 514 -2.65 9.34 10.52
CA PHE A 514 -1.83 10.35 9.86
C PHE A 514 -2.51 11.72 9.88
N ALA A 515 -3.81 11.80 9.65
CA ALA A 515 -4.56 13.05 9.75
C ALA A 515 -4.62 13.60 11.19
N TRP A 516 -4.55 12.73 12.20
CA TRP A 516 -4.49 13.15 13.60
C TRP A 516 -3.15 13.81 13.92
N ASN A 517 -2.04 13.18 13.57
CA ASN A 517 -0.71 13.71 13.86
C ASN A 517 0.30 13.37 12.75
N PRO A 518 0.34 14.15 11.64
CA PRO A 518 1.28 13.90 10.54
C PRO A 518 2.74 13.98 10.97
N ASP A 519 3.06 14.83 11.95
CA ASP A 519 4.44 15.04 12.43
C ASP A 519 4.99 13.82 13.16
N ALA A 520 4.13 12.93 13.68
CA ALA A 520 4.53 11.72 14.39
C ALA A 520 4.87 10.54 13.47
N ILE A 521 4.54 10.59 12.18
CA ILE A 521 4.76 9.48 11.25
C ILE A 521 5.67 9.95 10.11
N GLN A 522 6.94 9.63 10.22
CA GLN A 522 7.93 9.92 9.18
C GLN A 522 8.08 8.72 8.22
N ALA A 523 8.74 8.93 7.07
CA ALA A 523 8.96 7.87 6.08
C ALA A 523 9.55 6.58 6.68
N ASN A 524 10.53 6.73 7.58
CA ASN A 524 11.19 5.59 8.23
C ASN A 524 10.31 4.85 9.24
N ASP A 525 9.19 5.43 9.66
CA ASP A 525 8.27 4.82 10.63
C ASP A 525 7.23 3.92 9.95
N LEU A 526 7.06 4.02 8.63
CA LEU A 526 6.05 3.26 7.89
C LEU A 526 6.16 1.74 8.08
N PRO A 527 7.34 1.10 8.04
CA PRO A 527 7.45 -0.32 8.36
C PRO A 527 6.98 -0.67 9.77
N ASN A 528 7.26 0.20 10.74
CA ASN A 528 6.82 0.02 12.12
C ASN A 528 5.32 0.25 12.28
N TYR A 529 4.71 1.12 11.48
CA TYR A 529 3.25 1.29 11.47
C TYR A 529 2.53 -0.02 11.14
N TYR A 530 2.98 -0.75 10.11
CA TYR A 530 2.44 -2.08 9.79
C TYR A 530 2.57 -3.05 10.98
N VAL A 531 3.71 -3.02 11.68
CA VAL A 531 3.93 -3.89 12.86
C VAL A 531 2.99 -3.50 13.99
N SER A 532 2.82 -2.21 14.26
CA SER A 532 1.92 -1.71 15.31
C SER A 532 0.47 -2.04 15.00
N TRP A 533 0.04 -1.83 13.73
CA TRP A 533 -1.29 -2.20 13.29
C TRP A 533 -1.53 -3.72 13.40
N ALA A 534 -0.57 -4.54 12.99
CA ALA A 534 -0.66 -5.99 13.12
C ALA A 534 -0.77 -6.43 14.61
N LYS A 535 -0.01 -5.80 15.50
CA LYS A 535 -0.11 -6.04 16.95
C LYS A 535 -1.47 -5.66 17.51
N GLN A 536 -2.04 -4.56 17.07
CA GLN A 536 -3.37 -4.13 17.48
C GLN A 536 -4.44 -5.16 17.11
N GLN A 537 -4.34 -5.78 15.90
CA GLN A 537 -5.31 -6.75 15.42
C GLN A 537 -5.06 -8.18 15.97
N PHE A 538 -3.81 -8.60 16.10
CA PHE A 538 -3.44 -10.00 16.35
C PHE A 538 -2.62 -10.21 17.63
N GLY A 539 -2.35 -9.16 18.41
CA GLY A 539 -1.40 -9.20 19.50
C GLY A 539 0.03 -9.40 19.01
N ASP A 540 0.89 -10.00 19.84
CA ASP A 540 2.29 -10.24 19.46
C ASP A 540 2.48 -11.46 18.53
N TYR A 541 1.39 -12.17 18.19
CA TYR A 541 1.45 -13.35 17.32
C TYR A 541 1.90 -12.95 15.90
N HIS A 542 3.11 -13.34 15.53
CA HIS A 542 3.66 -13.11 14.18
C HIS A 542 3.51 -11.67 13.67
N ALA A 543 3.46 -10.66 14.53
CA ALA A 543 3.13 -9.29 14.13
C ALA A 543 4.08 -8.73 13.07
N LYS A 544 5.37 -9.05 13.13
CA LYS A 544 6.36 -8.62 12.12
C LYS A 544 6.15 -9.31 10.77
N GLU A 545 5.89 -10.61 10.79
CA GLU A 545 5.63 -11.39 9.59
C GLU A 545 4.32 -10.99 8.93
N ILE A 546 3.29 -10.69 9.72
CA ILE A 546 2.00 -10.17 9.23
C ILE A 546 2.19 -8.78 8.62
N ALA A 547 2.95 -7.92 9.27
CA ALA A 547 3.31 -6.61 8.75
C ALA A 547 4.00 -6.70 7.38
N GLU A 548 4.96 -7.61 7.22
CA GLU A 548 5.63 -7.87 5.94
C GLU A 548 4.64 -8.37 4.87
N LEU A 549 3.74 -9.30 5.22
CA LEU A 549 2.71 -9.78 4.31
C LEU A 549 1.81 -8.65 3.80
N LEU A 550 1.33 -7.79 4.69
CA LEU A 550 0.48 -6.64 4.36
C LEU A 550 1.19 -5.63 3.46
N SER A 551 2.43 -5.28 3.80
CA SER A 551 3.24 -4.34 3.01
C SER A 551 3.52 -4.89 1.60
N LEU A 552 3.92 -6.16 1.48
CA LEU A 552 4.23 -6.77 0.19
C LEU A 552 2.98 -7.04 -0.65
N TYR A 553 1.88 -7.47 -0.03
CA TYR A 553 0.61 -7.68 -0.71
C TYR A 553 0.11 -6.39 -1.38
N THR A 554 0.06 -5.29 -0.64
CA THR A 554 -0.38 -4.00 -1.18
C THR A 554 0.57 -3.47 -2.23
N LYS A 555 1.88 -3.63 -2.03
CA LYS A 555 2.92 -3.28 -3.01
C LYS A 555 2.76 -4.04 -4.33
N TYR A 556 2.51 -5.35 -4.28
CA TYR A 556 2.36 -6.15 -5.50
C TYR A 556 1.08 -5.81 -6.25
N ASN A 557 -0.01 -5.51 -5.55
CA ASN A 557 -1.24 -5.02 -6.16
C ASN A 557 -1.10 -3.59 -6.74
N ALA A 558 -0.29 -2.74 -6.12
CA ALA A 558 0.00 -1.40 -6.64
C ALA A 558 0.92 -1.40 -7.87
N ARG A 559 1.53 -2.53 -8.26
CA ARG A 559 2.23 -2.65 -9.56
C ARG A 559 1.29 -2.44 -10.73
N ARG A 560 0.11 -3.03 -10.64
CA ARG A 560 -1.04 -2.85 -11.51
C ARG A 560 -2.27 -3.38 -10.78
N THR A 561 -3.35 -2.62 -10.78
CA THR A 561 -4.60 -3.07 -10.15
C THR A 561 -5.05 -4.41 -10.72
N PRO A 562 -5.58 -5.32 -9.90
CA PRO A 562 -6.03 -6.65 -10.35
C PRO A 562 -6.96 -6.61 -11.55
N GLU A 563 -7.90 -5.67 -11.59
CA GLU A 563 -8.88 -5.48 -12.67
C GLU A 563 -8.25 -5.14 -14.03
N MET A 564 -7.02 -4.62 -14.01
CA MET A 564 -6.28 -4.22 -15.22
C MET A 564 -5.26 -5.26 -15.68
N LEU A 565 -5.04 -6.31 -14.92
CA LEU A 565 -4.11 -7.37 -15.30
C LEU A 565 -4.60 -8.12 -16.54
N LYS A 566 -3.64 -8.46 -17.40
CA LYS A 566 -3.87 -9.21 -18.64
C LYS A 566 -2.87 -10.35 -18.76
N PRO A 567 -3.14 -11.38 -19.59
CA PRO A 567 -2.21 -12.49 -19.81
C PRO A 567 -0.82 -12.10 -20.30
N ASP A 568 -0.68 -10.91 -20.88
CA ASP A 568 0.57 -10.36 -21.40
C ASP A 568 1.13 -9.17 -20.62
N THR A 569 0.59 -8.89 -19.43
CA THR A 569 1.09 -7.80 -18.56
C THR A 569 2.56 -8.04 -18.25
N TYR A 570 2.90 -9.20 -17.69
CA TYR A 570 4.26 -9.57 -17.36
C TYR A 570 4.91 -10.42 -18.46
N SER A 571 6.18 -10.17 -18.74
CA SER A 571 6.89 -10.87 -19.79
C SER A 571 7.11 -12.35 -19.45
N LEU A 572 6.66 -13.23 -20.36
CA LEU A 572 6.95 -14.67 -20.29
C LEU A 572 8.34 -15.04 -20.83
N LYS A 573 8.98 -14.13 -21.57
CA LYS A 573 10.21 -14.38 -22.31
C LYS A 573 11.44 -13.71 -21.70
N ASN A 574 11.27 -12.53 -21.10
CA ASN A 574 12.37 -11.70 -20.62
C ASN A 574 12.42 -11.64 -19.11
N PHE A 575 13.62 -11.71 -18.55
CA PHE A 575 13.92 -11.54 -17.13
C PHE A 575 13.15 -12.48 -16.19
N ARG A 576 12.55 -13.56 -16.74
CA ARG A 576 11.67 -14.50 -15.99
C ARG A 576 10.54 -13.76 -15.26
N GLU A 577 10.14 -12.60 -15.77
CA GLU A 577 9.29 -11.63 -15.04
C GLU A 577 7.97 -12.23 -14.59
N ALA A 578 7.19 -12.85 -15.49
CA ALA A 578 5.92 -13.48 -15.15
C ALA A 578 6.08 -14.62 -14.12
N TYR A 579 7.20 -15.37 -14.20
CA TYR A 579 7.50 -16.44 -13.24
C TYR A 579 7.84 -15.89 -11.86
N ARG A 580 8.65 -14.81 -11.79
CA ARG A 580 8.99 -14.14 -10.52
C ARG A 580 7.75 -13.57 -9.83
N VAL A 581 6.88 -12.90 -10.56
CA VAL A 581 5.65 -12.32 -10.01
C VAL A 581 4.75 -13.40 -9.40
N VAL A 582 4.55 -14.51 -10.11
CA VAL A 582 3.75 -15.62 -9.56
C VAL A 582 4.43 -16.26 -8.35
N GLU A 583 5.74 -16.40 -8.39
CA GLU A 583 6.50 -16.96 -7.27
C GLU A 583 6.47 -16.07 -6.02
N GLU A 584 6.57 -14.75 -6.20
CA GLU A 584 6.42 -13.77 -5.13
C GLU A 584 5.07 -13.92 -4.42
N PHE A 585 3.96 -14.03 -5.15
CA PHE A 585 2.64 -14.26 -4.56
C PHE A 585 2.52 -15.64 -3.91
N LYS A 586 3.12 -16.68 -4.46
CA LYS A 586 3.14 -18.02 -3.86
C LYS A 586 3.90 -18.04 -2.54
N GLN A 587 5.01 -17.34 -2.45
CA GLN A 587 5.78 -17.20 -1.20
C GLN A 587 4.97 -16.45 -0.13
N LEU A 588 4.24 -15.39 -0.50
CA LEU A 588 3.33 -14.72 0.42
C LEU A 588 2.23 -15.68 0.89
N LEU A 589 1.62 -16.44 -0.03
CA LEU A 589 0.55 -17.37 0.31
C LEU A 589 1.06 -18.50 1.22
N GLU A 590 2.22 -19.08 0.94
CA GLU A 590 2.85 -20.10 1.79
C GLU A 590 3.09 -19.55 3.19
N LYS A 591 3.70 -18.37 3.30
CA LYS A 591 3.95 -17.72 4.59
C LYS A 591 2.65 -17.40 5.34
N SER A 592 1.65 -16.89 4.64
CA SER A 592 0.33 -16.59 5.19
C SER A 592 -0.40 -17.85 5.67
N THR A 593 -0.32 -18.95 4.91
CA THR A 593 -0.89 -20.26 5.30
C THR A 593 -0.22 -20.77 6.58
N ASN A 594 1.11 -20.73 6.62
CA ASN A 594 1.85 -21.17 7.81
C ASN A 594 1.48 -20.38 9.07
N ILE A 595 1.26 -19.08 8.95
CA ILE A 595 0.80 -18.24 10.07
C ILE A 595 -0.64 -18.61 10.45
N TYR A 596 -1.55 -18.70 9.46
CA TYR A 596 -2.95 -19.06 9.69
C TYR A 596 -3.11 -20.37 10.48
N ASP A 597 -2.32 -21.38 10.16
CA ASP A 597 -2.34 -22.68 10.82
C ASP A 597 -1.88 -22.62 12.28
N GLN A 598 -0.99 -21.68 12.61
CA GLN A 598 -0.43 -21.50 13.94
C GLN A 598 -1.24 -20.55 14.84
N LEU A 599 -2.10 -19.70 14.24
CA LEU A 599 -2.90 -18.76 15.02
C LEU A 599 -3.94 -19.47 15.91
N PRO A 600 -4.20 -18.89 17.10
CA PRO A 600 -5.35 -19.31 17.90
C PRO A 600 -6.65 -19.20 17.08
N GLU A 601 -7.59 -20.10 17.31
CA GLU A 601 -8.86 -20.16 16.59
C GLU A 601 -9.61 -18.81 16.61
N SER A 602 -9.55 -18.09 17.74
CA SER A 602 -10.18 -16.78 17.89
C SER A 602 -9.63 -15.69 16.98
N HIS A 603 -8.43 -15.87 16.41
CA HIS A 603 -7.80 -14.89 15.50
C HIS A 603 -7.95 -15.25 14.03
N LYS A 604 -8.37 -16.50 13.73
CA LYS A 604 -8.39 -17.00 12.34
C LYS A 604 -9.34 -16.26 11.44
N SER A 605 -10.54 -15.90 11.92
CA SER A 605 -11.50 -15.14 11.11
C SER A 605 -10.97 -13.76 10.72
N ALA A 606 -10.40 -13.03 11.69
CA ALA A 606 -9.79 -11.73 11.41
C ALA A 606 -8.60 -11.86 10.47
N PHE A 607 -7.71 -12.82 10.71
CA PHE A 607 -6.54 -13.02 9.85
C PHE A 607 -6.93 -13.47 8.44
N TYR A 608 -7.94 -14.33 8.33
CA TYR A 608 -8.45 -14.78 7.03
C TYR A 608 -8.90 -13.60 6.19
N GLN A 609 -9.72 -12.71 6.72
CA GLN A 609 -10.27 -11.60 5.94
C GLN A 609 -9.28 -10.44 5.74
N LEU A 610 -8.41 -10.16 6.70
CA LEU A 610 -7.49 -9.02 6.62
C LEU A 610 -6.18 -9.32 5.88
N VAL A 611 -5.75 -10.60 5.85
CA VAL A 611 -4.42 -10.98 5.37
C VAL A 611 -4.47 -12.16 4.39
N HIS A 612 -5.02 -13.30 4.80
CA HIS A 612 -4.87 -14.56 4.05
C HIS A 612 -5.68 -14.57 2.77
N SER A 613 -6.98 -14.27 2.85
CA SER A 613 -7.89 -14.31 1.70
C SER A 613 -7.48 -13.34 0.57
N PRO A 614 -7.12 -12.06 0.84
CA PRO A 614 -6.66 -11.17 -0.22
C PRO A 614 -5.39 -11.68 -0.92
N ILE A 615 -4.44 -12.25 -0.17
CA ILE A 615 -3.21 -12.83 -0.73
C ILE A 615 -3.54 -14.05 -1.59
N GLU A 616 -4.41 -14.96 -1.11
CA GLU A 616 -4.81 -16.15 -1.86
C GLU A 616 -5.55 -15.80 -3.15
N MET A 617 -6.46 -14.84 -3.10
CA MET A 617 -7.21 -14.36 -4.26
C MET A 617 -6.28 -13.71 -5.31
N CYS A 618 -5.34 -12.86 -4.88
CA CYS A 618 -4.36 -12.25 -5.79
C CYS A 618 -3.38 -13.26 -6.38
N CYS A 619 -2.92 -14.23 -5.59
CA CYS A 619 -2.08 -15.32 -6.07
C CYS A 619 -2.81 -16.13 -7.15
N ASN A 620 -4.05 -16.51 -6.90
CA ASN A 620 -4.92 -17.24 -7.84
C ASN A 620 -5.11 -16.48 -9.15
N LEU A 621 -5.40 -15.17 -9.07
CA LEU A 621 -5.62 -14.32 -10.26
C LEU A 621 -4.34 -14.20 -11.09
N ASN A 622 -3.20 -13.90 -10.47
CA ASN A 622 -1.93 -13.76 -11.18
C ASN A 622 -1.49 -15.09 -11.83
N GLU A 623 -1.63 -16.22 -11.12
CA GLU A 623 -1.33 -17.54 -11.67
C GLU A 623 -2.25 -17.86 -12.85
N MET A 624 -3.56 -17.56 -12.78
CA MET A 624 -4.52 -17.77 -13.85
C MET A 624 -4.17 -16.98 -15.11
N LEU A 625 -3.84 -15.70 -14.96
CA LEU A 625 -3.52 -14.83 -16.10
C LEU A 625 -2.18 -15.23 -16.74
N VAL A 626 -1.17 -15.57 -15.94
CA VAL A 626 0.08 -16.10 -16.46
C VAL A 626 -0.11 -17.46 -17.16
N ALA A 627 -0.98 -18.32 -16.62
CA ALA A 627 -1.36 -19.57 -17.28
C ALA A 627 -2.06 -19.32 -18.63
N ALA A 628 -2.93 -18.32 -18.71
CA ALA A 628 -3.56 -17.92 -19.98
C ALA A 628 -2.53 -17.37 -20.98
N GLY A 629 -1.57 -16.59 -20.52
CA GLY A 629 -0.44 -16.14 -21.35
C GLY A 629 0.41 -17.29 -21.87
N LYS A 630 0.70 -18.27 -21.01
CA LYS A 630 1.42 -19.51 -21.40
C LYS A 630 0.61 -20.33 -22.39
N ASN A 631 -0.69 -20.52 -22.17
CA ASN A 631 -1.55 -21.23 -23.11
C ASN A 631 -1.47 -20.60 -24.51
N LYS A 632 -1.55 -19.29 -24.61
CA LYS A 632 -1.42 -18.57 -25.88
C LYS A 632 -0.05 -18.79 -26.51
N LEU A 633 1.03 -18.49 -25.80
CA LEU A 633 2.40 -18.60 -26.28
C LEU A 633 2.75 -20.04 -26.70
N TYR A 634 2.38 -21.01 -25.86
CA TYR A 634 2.67 -22.42 -26.10
C TYR A 634 1.81 -22.98 -27.23
N GLY A 635 0.58 -22.49 -27.38
CA GLY A 635 -0.26 -22.79 -28.55
C GLY A 635 0.35 -22.31 -29.86
N GLU A 636 0.88 -21.08 -29.90
CA GLU A 636 1.63 -20.52 -31.04
C GLU A 636 2.88 -21.36 -31.37
N GLN A 637 3.54 -21.90 -30.37
CA GLN A 637 4.71 -22.78 -30.53
C GLN A 637 4.35 -24.24 -30.84
N GLY A 638 3.09 -24.59 -30.80
CA GLY A 638 2.59 -25.95 -30.99
C GLY A 638 3.02 -26.91 -29.90
N ARG A 639 3.25 -26.47 -28.68
CA ARG A 639 3.65 -27.30 -27.53
C ARG A 639 2.49 -28.12 -27.02
N ALA A 640 2.74 -29.39 -26.73
CA ALA A 640 1.71 -30.28 -26.15
C ALA A 640 1.20 -29.75 -24.79
N SER A 641 2.03 -29.05 -24.04
CA SER A 641 1.68 -28.43 -22.76
C SER A 641 0.68 -27.26 -22.88
N ALA A 642 0.43 -26.71 -24.07
CA ALA A 642 -0.56 -25.67 -24.25
C ALA A 642 -1.93 -26.08 -23.69
N ASN A 643 -2.34 -27.33 -23.93
CA ASN A 643 -3.62 -27.86 -23.45
C ASN A 643 -3.67 -27.99 -21.91
N LEU A 644 -2.54 -28.26 -21.26
CA LEU A 644 -2.47 -28.29 -19.79
C LEU A 644 -2.75 -26.89 -19.20
N TYR A 645 -2.20 -25.86 -19.82
CA TYR A 645 -2.42 -24.48 -19.36
C TYR A 645 -3.85 -23.99 -19.65
N ALA A 646 -4.51 -24.51 -20.69
CA ALA A 646 -5.94 -24.28 -20.90
C ALA A 646 -6.79 -24.85 -19.75
N GLU A 647 -6.50 -26.08 -19.32
CA GLU A 647 -7.18 -26.70 -18.16
C GLU A 647 -6.83 -25.98 -16.87
N LYS A 648 -5.57 -25.54 -16.68
CA LYS A 648 -5.15 -24.80 -15.50
C LYS A 648 -5.89 -23.46 -15.37
N VAL A 649 -6.13 -22.75 -16.47
CA VAL A 649 -6.94 -21.52 -16.46
C VAL A 649 -8.35 -21.79 -15.96
N LYS A 650 -8.97 -22.86 -16.41
CA LYS A 650 -10.33 -23.25 -15.96
C LYS A 650 -10.34 -23.57 -14.46
N GLU A 651 -9.39 -24.39 -14.01
CA GLU A 651 -9.23 -24.78 -12.60
C GLU A 651 -9.15 -23.52 -11.72
N LEU A 652 -8.27 -22.58 -12.08
CA LEU A 652 -8.04 -21.35 -11.31
C LEU A 652 -9.24 -20.39 -11.37
N PHE A 653 -9.96 -20.35 -12.48
CA PHE A 653 -11.19 -19.58 -12.59
C PHE A 653 -12.31 -20.11 -11.68
N PHE A 654 -12.46 -21.45 -11.59
CA PHE A 654 -13.38 -22.06 -10.63
C PHE A 654 -12.93 -21.91 -9.18
N LYS A 655 -11.60 -21.94 -8.94
CA LYS A 655 -11.04 -21.65 -7.62
C LYS A 655 -11.37 -20.23 -7.17
N ASP A 656 -11.31 -19.25 -8.06
CA ASP A 656 -11.71 -17.86 -7.76
C ASP A 656 -13.16 -17.77 -7.25
N ALA A 657 -14.07 -18.44 -7.90
CA ALA A 657 -15.47 -18.52 -7.46
C ALA A 657 -15.61 -19.21 -6.10
N GLU A 658 -14.83 -20.25 -5.83
CA GLU A 658 -14.85 -20.98 -4.55
C GLU A 658 -14.27 -20.11 -3.41
N LEU A 659 -13.21 -19.35 -3.65
CA LEU A 659 -12.66 -18.41 -2.68
C LEU A 659 -13.68 -17.32 -2.32
N THR A 660 -14.37 -16.80 -3.31
CA THR A 660 -15.48 -15.86 -3.10
C THR A 660 -16.61 -16.48 -2.29
N ARG A 661 -17.03 -17.72 -2.61
CA ARG A 661 -18.05 -18.45 -1.85
C ARG A 661 -17.62 -18.65 -0.39
N LYS A 662 -16.38 -19.08 -0.16
CA LYS A 662 -15.83 -19.28 1.19
C LYS A 662 -15.90 -18.00 2.01
N PHE A 663 -15.54 -16.87 1.43
CA PHE A 663 -15.65 -15.58 2.12
C PHE A 663 -17.10 -15.20 2.43
N HIS A 664 -18.04 -15.49 1.54
CA HIS A 664 -19.44 -15.13 1.69
C HIS A 664 -20.20 -16.03 2.65
N GLU A 665 -19.99 -17.33 2.56
CA GLU A 665 -20.84 -18.33 3.20
C GLU A 665 -20.21 -18.95 4.45
N ASP A 666 -18.89 -19.20 4.41
CA ASP A 666 -18.23 -19.96 5.48
C ASP A 666 -17.65 -19.04 6.58
N LEU A 667 -17.23 -17.81 6.21
CA LEU A 667 -16.64 -16.86 7.16
C LEU A 667 -17.71 -16.31 8.10
N GLU A 668 -17.50 -16.51 9.42
CA GLU A 668 -18.41 -16.04 10.49
C GLU A 668 -19.89 -16.36 10.22
N ASP A 669 -20.17 -17.61 9.82
CA ASP A 669 -21.52 -18.09 9.50
C ASP A 669 -22.27 -17.20 8.47
N GLY A 670 -21.52 -16.69 7.47
CA GLY A 670 -22.07 -15.84 6.43
C GLY A 670 -22.33 -14.38 6.84
N LYS A 671 -21.70 -13.90 7.92
CA LYS A 671 -21.78 -12.49 8.33
C LYS A 671 -21.42 -11.54 7.17
N TRP A 672 -20.43 -11.92 6.35
CA TRP A 672 -19.88 -11.10 5.27
C TRP A 672 -20.38 -11.49 3.88
N ASN A 673 -21.53 -12.17 3.80
CA ASN A 673 -22.14 -12.50 2.50
C ASN A 673 -22.29 -11.22 1.66
N HIS A 674 -21.95 -11.30 0.38
CA HIS A 674 -21.88 -10.21 -0.61
C HIS A 674 -20.62 -9.32 -0.59
N MET A 675 -19.84 -9.24 0.49
CA MET A 675 -18.74 -8.26 0.58
C MET A 675 -17.62 -8.45 -0.47
N MET A 676 -17.49 -9.64 -1.07
CA MET A 676 -16.58 -9.93 -2.19
C MET A 676 -17.30 -10.12 -3.54
N SER A 677 -18.50 -9.53 -3.71
CA SER A 677 -19.28 -9.66 -4.94
C SER A 677 -18.77 -8.84 -6.12
N GLN A 678 -17.77 -7.99 -5.90
CA GLN A 678 -17.23 -7.17 -6.98
C GLN A 678 -16.61 -8.02 -8.09
N THR A 679 -17.10 -7.83 -9.32
CA THR A 679 -16.48 -8.48 -10.47
C THR A 679 -15.11 -7.86 -10.77
N HIS A 680 -14.11 -8.73 -11.05
CA HIS A 680 -12.69 -8.32 -11.16
C HIS A 680 -11.97 -8.98 -12.34
N ILE A 681 -12.61 -9.92 -13.06
CA ILE A 681 -12.02 -10.62 -14.21
C ILE A 681 -12.77 -10.28 -15.49
N GLY A 682 -12.04 -9.91 -16.53
CA GLY A 682 -12.59 -9.78 -17.88
C GLY A 682 -13.12 -8.39 -18.24
N TYR A 683 -12.54 -7.35 -17.67
CA TYR A 683 -12.80 -5.95 -18.05
C TYR A 683 -12.47 -5.69 -19.52
N THR A 684 -13.42 -5.09 -20.23
CA THR A 684 -13.29 -4.66 -21.63
C THR A 684 -13.52 -3.15 -21.80
N THR A 685 -14.07 -2.49 -20.78
CA THR A 685 -14.33 -1.06 -20.69
C THR A 685 -13.93 -0.57 -19.28
N TRP A 686 -14.12 0.71 -19.02
CA TRP A 686 -13.89 1.27 -17.69
C TRP A 686 -14.83 0.66 -16.62
N ASN A 687 -16.06 0.29 -16.99
CA ASN A 687 -17.04 -0.25 -16.05
C ASN A 687 -16.86 -1.77 -15.88
N HIS A 688 -17.19 -2.25 -14.70
CA HIS A 688 -17.09 -3.66 -14.35
C HIS A 688 -18.01 -4.54 -15.23
N PRO A 689 -17.58 -5.74 -15.60
CA PRO A 689 -18.44 -6.71 -16.27
C PRO A 689 -19.57 -7.17 -15.33
N ARG A 690 -20.72 -7.55 -15.86
CA ARG A 690 -21.83 -8.08 -15.06
C ARG A 690 -21.49 -9.36 -14.30
N THR A 691 -20.56 -10.15 -14.84
CA THR A 691 -20.03 -11.39 -14.24
C THR A 691 -18.56 -11.51 -14.58
N ASN A 692 -17.78 -12.15 -13.72
CA ASN A 692 -16.42 -12.54 -14.04
C ASN A 692 -16.37 -13.34 -15.33
N LYS A 693 -15.41 -13.06 -16.21
CA LYS A 693 -15.23 -13.72 -17.50
C LYS A 693 -13.86 -14.38 -17.54
N MET A 694 -13.87 -15.70 -17.70
CA MET A 694 -12.64 -16.48 -17.82
C MET A 694 -11.79 -15.94 -18.99
N PRO A 695 -10.46 -15.83 -18.82
CA PRO A 695 -9.54 -15.54 -19.92
C PRO A 695 -9.72 -16.54 -21.07
N ALA A 696 -9.58 -16.04 -22.29
CA ALA A 696 -9.67 -16.90 -23.47
C ALA A 696 -8.54 -17.94 -23.47
N VAL A 697 -8.87 -19.17 -23.79
CA VAL A 697 -7.94 -20.29 -23.96
C VAL A 697 -8.11 -20.96 -25.30
N SER A 698 -7.02 -21.55 -25.81
CA SER A 698 -6.99 -22.29 -27.05
C SER A 698 -6.53 -23.70 -26.81
N TYR A 699 -7.11 -24.65 -27.56
CA TYR A 699 -6.66 -26.03 -27.61
C TYR A 699 -6.00 -26.30 -28.95
N ILE A 700 -4.88 -26.98 -28.92
CA ILE A 700 -4.16 -27.41 -30.11
C ILE A 700 -4.33 -28.90 -30.32
N HIS A 701 -4.28 -29.32 -31.58
CA HIS A 701 -4.09 -30.72 -31.93
C HIS A 701 -2.59 -31.02 -31.95
N THR A 702 -2.17 -31.98 -31.14
CA THR A 702 -0.79 -32.47 -31.10
C THR A 702 -0.61 -33.54 -32.18
N ASP A 703 0.60 -33.67 -32.73
CA ASP A 703 0.98 -34.75 -33.62
C ASP A 703 0.93 -36.08 -32.86
N THR A 704 0.58 -37.15 -33.58
CA THR A 704 0.51 -38.53 -33.03
C THR A 704 1.89 -39.17 -32.80
N SER A 705 2.98 -38.50 -33.13
CA SER A 705 4.35 -38.86 -32.86
C SER A 705 4.98 -37.88 -31.84
N ALA A 706 6.20 -38.21 -31.33
CA ALA A 706 7.02 -37.26 -30.61
C ALA A 706 7.61 -36.25 -31.60
N LEU A 707 7.58 -34.98 -31.28
CA LEU A 707 8.21 -33.92 -32.09
C LEU A 707 8.99 -32.96 -31.20
N LEU A 708 10.30 -32.82 -31.55
CA LEU A 708 11.19 -31.91 -30.82
C LEU A 708 10.92 -30.44 -31.14
N GLY A 709 10.72 -29.61 -30.11
CA GLY A 709 10.79 -28.17 -30.15
C GLY A 709 11.75 -27.67 -29.08
N TYR A 710 12.21 -26.44 -29.21
CA TYR A 710 13.04 -25.80 -28.18
C TYR A 710 12.90 -24.29 -28.21
N MET A 711 13.23 -23.64 -27.11
CA MET A 711 13.31 -22.19 -26.94
C MET A 711 14.55 -21.83 -26.12
N VAL A 712 15.20 -20.74 -26.48
CA VAL A 712 16.37 -20.20 -25.77
C VAL A 712 15.93 -19.02 -24.94
N GLU A 713 16.28 -19.00 -23.66
CA GLU A 713 16.01 -17.85 -22.79
C GLU A 713 16.69 -16.59 -23.36
N HIS A 714 15.93 -15.51 -23.49
CA HIS A 714 16.37 -14.25 -24.10
C HIS A 714 16.82 -14.34 -25.56
N GLY A 715 16.64 -15.48 -26.22
CA GLY A 715 17.00 -15.66 -27.61
C GLY A 715 16.26 -14.73 -28.56
N LEU A 716 16.89 -14.43 -29.71
CA LEU A 716 16.25 -13.65 -30.77
C LEU A 716 15.09 -14.43 -31.39
N GLU A 717 13.99 -13.78 -31.67
CA GLU A 717 12.84 -14.42 -32.31
C GLU A 717 13.03 -14.54 -33.84
N PRO A 718 12.46 -15.62 -34.44
CA PRO A 718 11.73 -16.71 -33.83
C PRO A 718 12.67 -17.80 -33.30
N ALA A 719 12.65 -18.03 -32.00
CA ALA A 719 13.49 -19.04 -31.35
C ALA A 719 12.89 -20.48 -31.34
N TRP A 720 11.82 -20.74 -32.07
CA TRP A 720 11.27 -22.07 -32.20
C TRP A 720 11.27 -22.53 -33.67
N HIS A 721 11.55 -23.79 -33.89
CA HIS A 721 11.55 -24.36 -35.23
C HIS A 721 10.19 -24.89 -35.65
N GLY A 722 9.78 -24.47 -36.81
CA GLY A 722 8.60 -24.83 -37.58
C GLY A 722 8.41 -23.94 -38.80
N PHE A 723 9.13 -22.82 -38.88
CA PHE A 723 9.07 -21.93 -40.02
C PHE A 723 10.43 -21.88 -40.74
N SER A 724 10.59 -22.66 -41.82
CA SER A 724 11.54 -22.31 -42.87
C SER A 724 10.81 -21.47 -43.90
N VAL A 725 11.12 -20.21 -43.99
CA VAL A 725 10.80 -19.44 -45.17
C VAL A 725 11.88 -19.76 -46.19
N GLU A 726 11.54 -20.48 -47.22
CA GLU A 726 12.46 -20.70 -48.37
C GLU A 726 13.01 -19.36 -48.84
N GLY A 727 14.33 -19.19 -48.78
CA GLY A 727 15.04 -18.06 -49.35
C GLY A 727 15.56 -17.00 -48.40
N GLN A 728 15.28 -17.08 -47.07
CA GLN A 728 15.96 -16.23 -46.11
C GLN A 728 16.88 -17.09 -45.24
N GLY A 729 18.15 -16.68 -45.07
CA GLY A 729 19.16 -17.38 -44.29
C GLY A 729 18.67 -17.81 -42.94
N CYS A 730 18.85 -19.11 -42.60
CA CYS A 730 18.49 -19.67 -41.33
C CYS A 730 19.24 -18.94 -40.20
N PHE A 731 18.53 -18.18 -39.38
CA PHE A 731 19.12 -17.69 -38.14
C PHE A 731 19.31 -18.88 -37.22
N SER A 732 20.56 -19.24 -36.92
CA SER A 732 20.85 -20.22 -35.85
C SER A 732 20.44 -19.55 -34.54
N PRO A 733 19.58 -20.17 -33.73
CA PRO A 733 19.19 -19.63 -32.44
C PRO A 733 20.43 -19.49 -31.55
N SER A 734 20.47 -18.38 -30.82
CA SER A 734 21.59 -18.01 -29.99
C SER A 734 21.12 -17.55 -28.62
N PHE A 735 21.84 -17.92 -27.58
CA PHE A 735 21.79 -17.19 -26.34
C PHE A 735 22.27 -15.75 -26.53
N ILE A 736 22.02 -14.90 -25.60
CA ILE A 736 22.75 -13.65 -25.40
C ILE A 736 24.08 -13.93 -24.73
N ASP A 737 24.98 -12.97 -24.65
CA ASP A 737 26.32 -13.15 -24.14
C ASP A 737 26.35 -13.64 -22.68
N PHE A 738 27.24 -14.59 -22.42
CA PHE A 738 27.69 -14.95 -21.08
C PHE A 738 28.96 -14.19 -20.76
N ASP A 739 29.15 -13.77 -19.53
CA ASP A 739 30.33 -13.06 -19.06
C ASP A 739 30.79 -13.52 -17.67
N PRO A 740 32.11 -13.41 -17.35
CA PRO A 740 32.67 -13.90 -16.08
C PRO A 740 32.29 -13.05 -14.86
N ILE A 741 31.77 -11.84 -15.05
CA ILE A 741 31.39 -10.97 -13.94
C ILE A 741 29.96 -11.30 -13.49
N ASN A 742 29.01 -11.35 -14.42
CA ASN A 742 27.63 -11.69 -14.13
C ASN A 742 27.42 -13.19 -13.95
N GLN A 743 28.28 -14.05 -14.50
CA GLN A 743 28.23 -15.52 -14.38
C GLN A 743 26.81 -16.07 -14.64
N GLN A 744 26.20 -15.64 -15.72
CA GLN A 744 24.83 -15.97 -16.06
C GLN A 744 24.59 -17.48 -16.15
N SER A 745 23.38 -17.89 -15.75
CA SER A 745 22.84 -19.22 -15.99
C SER A 745 21.51 -19.08 -16.72
N TYR A 746 21.56 -19.25 -18.03
CA TYR A 746 20.38 -19.19 -18.88
C TYR A 746 19.84 -20.60 -19.13
N TYR A 747 18.55 -20.71 -19.50
CA TYR A 747 17.98 -22.02 -19.81
C TYR A 747 17.68 -22.18 -21.30
N LEU A 748 17.86 -23.40 -21.75
CA LEU A 748 17.32 -23.97 -22.96
C LEU A 748 16.06 -24.74 -22.56
N GLU A 749 14.89 -24.34 -23.04
CA GLU A 749 13.66 -25.05 -22.77
C GLU A 749 13.38 -25.99 -23.93
N ILE A 750 13.37 -27.30 -23.65
CA ILE A 750 13.07 -28.37 -24.61
C ILE A 750 11.61 -28.74 -24.40
N PHE A 751 10.86 -28.86 -25.47
CA PHE A 751 9.45 -29.21 -25.39
C PHE A 751 8.99 -30.17 -26.46
N ASN A 752 7.98 -30.93 -26.10
CA ASN A 752 7.32 -31.86 -27.01
C ASN A 752 6.16 -31.15 -27.74
N ARG A 753 6.06 -31.37 -29.03
CA ARG A 753 4.99 -30.88 -29.89
C ARG A 753 4.01 -32.00 -30.30
N GLY A 754 4.26 -33.22 -29.85
CA GLY A 754 3.43 -34.39 -30.09
C GLY A 754 2.85 -35.02 -28.82
N ASP A 755 2.08 -36.09 -29.01
CA ASP A 755 1.38 -36.76 -27.92
C ASP A 755 2.17 -37.94 -27.32
N LYS A 756 3.22 -38.43 -27.99
CA LYS A 756 4.12 -39.47 -27.48
C LYS A 756 5.31 -38.87 -26.78
N THR A 757 5.79 -39.55 -25.76
CA THR A 757 7.01 -39.18 -25.02
C THR A 757 8.16 -38.89 -25.98
N LEU A 758 8.82 -37.74 -25.77
CA LEU A 758 9.98 -37.30 -26.53
C LEU A 758 11.25 -37.62 -25.77
N ASP A 759 12.08 -38.52 -26.32
CA ASP A 759 13.47 -38.71 -25.88
C ASP A 759 14.35 -37.68 -26.56
N TYR A 760 15.18 -36.99 -25.79
CA TYR A 760 16.10 -36.01 -26.32
C TYR A 760 17.48 -36.13 -25.69
N SER A 761 18.49 -35.59 -26.36
CA SER A 761 19.78 -35.33 -25.79
C SER A 761 20.28 -33.93 -26.09
N VAL A 762 21.04 -33.37 -25.16
CA VAL A 762 21.71 -32.07 -25.28
C VAL A 762 23.17 -32.26 -25.07
N LYS A 763 23.99 -31.83 -26.03
CA LYS A 763 25.43 -32.04 -25.98
C LYS A 763 26.18 -30.74 -26.24
N ALA A 764 26.97 -30.32 -25.26
CA ALA A 764 27.92 -29.24 -25.46
C ALA A 764 29.04 -29.69 -26.43
N LYS A 765 29.33 -28.84 -27.42
CA LYS A 765 30.44 -29.12 -28.37
C LYS A 765 31.77 -28.55 -27.89
N ASN A 766 31.72 -27.70 -26.85
CA ASN A 766 32.90 -27.08 -26.25
C ASN A 766 32.94 -27.46 -24.76
N ASP A 767 34.13 -27.77 -24.25
CA ASP A 767 34.38 -28.29 -22.89
C ASP A 767 34.19 -27.24 -21.78
N TRP A 768 34.11 -25.96 -22.14
CA TRP A 768 33.80 -24.84 -21.26
C TRP A 768 32.30 -24.57 -21.12
N ILE A 769 31.41 -25.22 -21.87
CA ILE A 769 29.97 -25.13 -21.71
C ILE A 769 29.48 -26.21 -20.76
N GLN A 770 28.84 -25.81 -19.67
CA GLN A 770 28.26 -26.71 -18.68
C GLN A 770 26.75 -26.80 -18.86
N LEU A 771 26.22 -28.01 -18.80
CA LEU A 771 24.78 -28.29 -18.89
C LEU A 771 24.31 -28.95 -17.61
N SER A 772 23.16 -28.50 -17.10
CA SER A 772 22.52 -29.11 -15.90
C SER A 772 22.06 -30.56 -16.17
N LYS A 773 21.84 -30.91 -17.47
CA LYS A 773 21.33 -32.20 -17.91
C LYS A 773 21.73 -32.44 -19.37
N ASN A 774 22.10 -33.69 -19.72
CA ASN A 774 22.55 -34.03 -21.06
C ASN A 774 21.51 -34.82 -21.89
N GLU A 775 20.51 -35.43 -21.26
CA GLU A 775 19.44 -36.19 -21.91
C GLU A 775 18.20 -36.25 -21.04
N GLY A 776 17.09 -36.53 -21.63
CA GLY A 776 15.81 -36.66 -20.90
C GLY A 776 14.73 -37.32 -21.75
N SER A 777 13.66 -37.68 -21.06
CA SER A 777 12.45 -38.24 -21.67
C SER A 777 11.27 -37.43 -21.14
N ILE A 778 10.56 -36.67 -22.00
CA ILE A 778 9.55 -35.72 -21.61
C ILE A 778 8.25 -35.94 -22.34
N GLN A 779 7.16 -35.76 -21.60
CA GLN A 779 5.81 -35.66 -22.16
C GLN A 779 5.51 -34.22 -22.64
N TYR A 780 6.02 -33.23 -21.93
CA TYR A 780 5.71 -31.81 -22.14
C TYR A 780 6.98 -30.95 -22.32
N ASP A 781 7.45 -30.30 -21.28
CA ASP A 781 8.55 -29.36 -21.33
C ASP A 781 9.59 -29.65 -20.24
N GLU A 782 10.86 -29.32 -20.51
CA GLU A 782 11.94 -29.37 -19.53
C GLU A 782 12.95 -28.24 -19.79
N LYS A 783 13.50 -27.65 -18.72
CA LYS A 783 14.55 -26.65 -18.79
C LYS A 783 15.92 -27.29 -18.53
N VAL A 784 16.84 -27.09 -19.46
CA VAL A 784 18.23 -27.40 -19.31
C VAL A 784 18.99 -26.11 -19.10
N TYR A 785 19.57 -25.91 -17.93
CA TYR A 785 20.36 -24.73 -17.63
C TYR A 785 21.73 -24.83 -18.23
N VAL A 786 22.19 -23.71 -18.79
CA VAL A 786 23.47 -23.55 -19.45
C VAL A 786 24.29 -22.52 -18.68
N SER A 787 25.49 -22.87 -18.32
CA SER A 787 26.48 -22.01 -17.66
C SER A 787 27.85 -22.21 -18.25
N ILE A 788 28.81 -21.36 -17.89
CA ILE A 788 30.14 -21.36 -18.44
C ILE A 788 31.15 -21.70 -17.36
N ASP A 789 32.09 -22.62 -17.70
CA ASP A 789 33.29 -22.88 -16.92
C ASP A 789 34.35 -21.83 -17.31
N TRP A 790 34.45 -20.78 -16.53
CA TRP A 790 35.29 -19.61 -16.82
C TRP A 790 36.79 -19.92 -16.74
N ASP A 791 37.20 -21.01 -16.09
CA ASP A 791 38.60 -21.46 -16.05
C ASP A 791 39.04 -22.04 -17.38
N LYS A 792 38.09 -22.52 -18.19
CA LYS A 792 38.31 -23.11 -19.51
C LYS A 792 37.89 -22.23 -20.67
N ALA A 793 37.04 -21.24 -20.40
CA ALA A 793 36.51 -20.37 -21.44
C ALA A 793 37.63 -19.56 -22.11
N PRO A 794 37.62 -19.44 -23.43
CA PRO A 794 38.61 -18.65 -24.15
C PRO A 794 38.57 -17.17 -23.75
N ILE A 795 39.73 -16.51 -23.76
CA ILE A 795 39.81 -15.06 -23.57
C ILE A 795 39.29 -14.36 -24.84
N GLY A 796 38.54 -13.28 -24.67
CA GLY A 796 37.95 -12.51 -25.78
C GLY A 796 36.50 -12.89 -26.09
N LYS A 797 35.98 -12.44 -27.21
CA LYS A 797 34.66 -12.80 -27.73
C LYS A 797 34.76 -14.11 -28.53
N THR A 798 34.02 -15.12 -28.13
CA THR A 798 33.92 -16.39 -28.83
C THR A 798 32.52 -16.96 -28.80
N THR A 799 32.25 -17.94 -29.65
CA THR A 799 30.93 -18.59 -29.70
C THR A 799 31.10 -20.09 -29.68
N GLY A 800 30.55 -20.75 -28.69
CA GLY A 800 30.41 -22.19 -28.63
C GLY A 800 29.07 -22.67 -29.19
N GLU A 801 28.88 -23.97 -29.16
CA GLU A 801 27.69 -24.61 -29.70
C GLU A 801 27.17 -25.72 -28.78
N ILE A 802 25.85 -25.84 -28.74
CA ILE A 802 25.12 -26.95 -28.13
C ILE A 802 24.31 -27.62 -29.23
N ALA A 803 24.44 -28.95 -29.33
CA ALA A 803 23.60 -29.77 -30.19
C ALA A 803 22.42 -30.34 -29.38
N ILE A 804 21.22 -30.20 -29.90
CA ILE A 804 19.99 -30.76 -29.36
C ILE A 804 19.49 -31.82 -30.34
N THR A 805 19.30 -33.06 -29.89
CA THR A 805 18.78 -34.14 -30.74
C THR A 805 17.55 -34.78 -30.13
N GLY A 806 16.58 -35.12 -30.95
CA GLY A 806 15.35 -35.79 -30.53
C GLY A 806 14.41 -35.98 -31.72
N ALA A 807 13.60 -37.02 -31.69
CA ALA A 807 12.64 -37.34 -32.76
C ALA A 807 13.27 -37.31 -34.17
N GLY A 808 14.49 -37.77 -34.34
CA GLY A 808 15.22 -37.81 -35.62
C GLY A 808 15.65 -36.41 -36.14
N LYS A 809 15.61 -35.36 -35.33
CA LYS A 809 16.06 -34.00 -35.67
C LYS A 809 17.30 -33.65 -34.83
N GLU A 810 18.15 -32.78 -35.40
CA GLU A 810 19.26 -32.14 -34.70
C GLU A 810 19.17 -30.62 -34.92
N TYR A 811 19.35 -29.87 -33.85
CA TYR A 811 19.42 -28.41 -33.86
C TYR A 811 20.69 -27.91 -33.18
N ILE A 812 21.28 -26.85 -33.69
CA ILE A 812 22.47 -26.23 -33.09
C ILE A 812 22.07 -24.89 -32.48
N VAL A 813 22.40 -24.69 -31.23
CA VAL A 813 22.21 -23.44 -30.48
C VAL A 813 23.59 -22.83 -30.23
N LYS A 814 23.73 -21.53 -30.53
CA LYS A 814 24.97 -20.78 -30.28
C LYS A 814 25.05 -20.31 -28.85
N VAL A 815 26.23 -20.38 -28.28
CA VAL A 815 26.59 -19.95 -26.92
C VAL A 815 27.68 -18.90 -26.99
N PRO A 816 27.35 -17.63 -27.19
CA PRO A 816 28.33 -16.56 -27.23
C PRO A 816 28.84 -16.27 -25.81
N VAL A 817 30.17 -16.08 -25.69
CA VAL A 817 30.80 -15.67 -24.43
C VAL A 817 31.68 -14.47 -24.68
N ARG A 818 31.79 -13.64 -23.67
CA ARG A 818 32.62 -12.43 -23.65
C ARG A 818 33.52 -12.45 -22.41
N ASN A 819 34.81 -12.73 -22.59
CA ASN A 819 35.80 -12.88 -21.52
C ASN A 819 36.97 -11.86 -21.71
N ASP A 820 36.66 -10.64 -22.15
CA ASP A 820 37.60 -9.53 -22.34
C ASP A 820 37.03 -8.21 -21.72
N LEU A 821 36.41 -8.30 -20.57
CA LEU A 821 35.69 -7.21 -19.95
C LEU A 821 36.64 -6.20 -19.27
N PRO A 822 36.23 -4.91 -19.17
CA PRO A 822 36.97 -3.95 -18.39
C PRO A 822 36.91 -4.30 -16.90
N LYS A 823 37.78 -3.69 -16.09
CA LYS A 823 37.67 -3.78 -14.63
C LYS A 823 36.32 -3.21 -14.20
N ALA A 824 35.57 -4.03 -13.49
CA ALA A 824 34.23 -3.70 -13.06
C ALA A 824 34.18 -3.16 -11.64
N SER A 825 33.34 -2.17 -11.40
CA SER A 825 32.96 -1.68 -10.08
C SER A 825 31.61 -0.94 -10.16
N GLY A 826 30.88 -0.86 -9.04
CA GLY A 826 29.53 -0.33 -9.04
C GLY A 826 28.53 -1.33 -9.62
N PHE A 827 27.41 -0.85 -10.16
CA PHE A 827 26.41 -1.68 -10.85
C PHE A 827 26.90 -2.11 -12.23
N ILE A 828 26.82 -3.39 -12.52
CA ILE A 828 27.48 -3.97 -13.69
C ILE A 828 26.50 -4.15 -14.84
N GLU A 829 26.91 -3.73 -16.03
CA GLU A 829 26.19 -4.02 -17.26
C GLU A 829 25.95 -5.53 -17.41
N ASN A 830 24.74 -5.89 -17.78
CA ASN A 830 24.37 -7.24 -18.18
C ASN A 830 23.69 -7.21 -19.55
N ASN A 831 24.44 -7.62 -20.57
CA ASN A 831 23.93 -7.65 -21.96
C ASN A 831 23.33 -6.32 -22.43
N GLY A 832 24.07 -5.24 -22.29
CA GLY A 832 23.69 -3.91 -22.75
C GLY A 832 22.68 -3.19 -21.85
N VAL A 833 22.48 -3.66 -20.60
CA VAL A 833 21.58 -3.00 -19.63
C VAL A 833 22.26 -2.91 -18.28
N VAL A 834 22.20 -1.71 -17.67
CA VAL A 834 22.48 -1.53 -16.23
C VAL A 834 21.19 -1.06 -15.57
N SER A 835 20.81 -1.68 -14.47
CA SER A 835 19.60 -1.32 -13.72
C SER A 835 19.91 -1.23 -12.24
N PHE A 836 19.36 -0.24 -11.56
CA PHE A 836 19.49 -0.12 -10.10
C PHE A 836 18.27 0.55 -9.51
N GLU A 837 17.93 0.12 -8.30
CA GLU A 837 16.85 0.73 -7.52
C GLU A 837 17.29 2.11 -7.02
N ALA A 838 16.40 3.08 -7.04
CA ALA A 838 16.76 4.46 -6.70
C ALA A 838 17.28 4.61 -5.26
N ALA A 839 16.83 3.76 -4.34
CA ALA A 839 17.29 3.75 -2.95
C ALA A 839 18.74 3.25 -2.77
N ASN A 840 19.31 2.57 -3.78
CA ASN A 840 20.65 1.97 -3.73
C ASN A 840 21.72 2.89 -4.32
N TYR A 841 21.61 4.19 -4.02
CA TYR A 841 22.61 5.16 -4.46
C TYR A 841 23.99 4.86 -3.81
N THR A 842 25.06 5.12 -4.57
CA THR A 842 26.43 4.91 -4.09
C THR A 842 26.98 6.11 -3.31
N ASN A 843 26.41 7.30 -3.56
CA ASN A 843 26.74 8.53 -2.85
C ASN A 843 25.55 9.46 -2.76
N LYS A 844 25.49 10.26 -1.72
CA LYS A 844 24.43 11.22 -1.46
C LYS A 844 25.02 12.55 -1.00
N ILE A 845 24.59 13.62 -1.62
CA ILE A 845 24.95 14.98 -1.25
C ILE A 845 23.69 15.71 -0.84
N ASP A 846 23.61 16.04 0.42
CA ASP A 846 22.57 16.88 1.01
C ASP A 846 23.07 18.31 1.15
N THR A 847 22.15 19.26 1.32
CA THR A 847 22.47 20.63 1.79
C THR A 847 22.13 20.73 3.28
N LYS A 848 22.32 21.93 3.85
CA LYS A 848 21.94 22.18 5.25
C LYS A 848 20.43 22.00 5.47
N ASP A 849 19.62 22.37 4.49
CA ASP A 849 18.16 22.51 4.63
C ASP A 849 17.38 21.55 3.74
N ILE A 850 18.04 20.80 2.86
CA ILE A 850 17.38 19.86 1.91
C ILE A 850 18.11 18.53 1.93
N HIS A 851 17.36 17.45 2.16
CA HIS A 851 17.92 16.12 2.35
C HIS A 851 17.21 15.10 1.44
N TRP A 852 17.99 14.22 0.84
CA TRP A 852 17.44 13.02 0.20
C TRP A 852 17.11 11.99 1.27
N ILE A 853 15.88 11.46 1.23
CA ILE A 853 15.45 10.40 2.11
C ILE A 853 14.95 9.19 1.30
N VAL A 854 15.02 8.03 1.90
CA VAL A 854 14.42 6.81 1.38
C VAL A 854 13.02 6.68 1.98
N VAL A 855 12.04 6.40 1.14
CA VAL A 855 10.71 5.96 1.58
C VAL A 855 10.68 4.45 1.44
N PRO A 856 10.79 3.72 2.57
CA PRO A 856 10.85 2.26 2.54
C PRO A 856 9.62 1.67 1.88
N ASN A 857 9.81 0.66 1.04
CA ASN A 857 8.76 -0.09 0.34
C ASN A 857 7.88 0.70 -0.66
N LEU A 858 8.01 2.02 -0.78
CA LEU A 858 7.28 2.76 -1.80
C LEU A 858 7.76 2.39 -3.20
N GLY A 859 6.84 2.01 -4.08
CA GLY A 859 7.12 1.74 -5.48
C GLY A 859 6.87 0.30 -5.90
N ARG A 860 7.17 0.00 -7.17
CA ARG A 860 6.79 -1.26 -7.82
C ARG A 860 7.73 -2.43 -7.52
N THR A 861 8.99 -2.16 -7.24
CA THR A 861 10.05 -3.18 -7.05
C THR A 861 10.74 -3.09 -5.71
N HIS A 862 11.21 -1.92 -5.29
CA HIS A 862 11.94 -1.74 -4.04
C HIS A 862 11.42 -0.53 -3.26
N SER A 863 12.31 0.35 -2.79
CA SER A 863 12.02 1.60 -2.10
C SER A 863 12.26 2.78 -3.03
N SER A 864 11.62 3.90 -2.76
CA SER A 864 11.81 5.14 -3.51
C SER A 864 12.69 6.12 -2.75
N ILE A 865 13.18 7.12 -3.46
CA ILE A 865 13.82 8.29 -2.85
C ILE A 865 13.05 9.56 -3.20
N ILE A 866 12.99 10.47 -2.25
CA ILE A 866 12.42 11.81 -2.37
C ILE A 866 13.33 12.82 -1.69
N VAL A 867 13.00 14.10 -1.84
CA VAL A 867 13.67 15.18 -1.14
C VAL A 867 12.76 15.78 -0.08
N GLU A 868 13.28 16.04 1.09
CA GLU A 868 12.60 16.78 2.14
C GLU A 868 13.36 18.04 2.53
N PRO A 869 12.63 19.10 2.95
CA PRO A 869 11.18 19.26 2.96
C PRO A 869 10.55 19.32 1.55
N VAL A 870 9.39 18.71 1.38
CA VAL A 870 8.69 18.65 0.07
C VAL A 870 8.15 20.00 -0.41
N ASN A 871 8.17 21.03 0.43
CA ASN A 871 7.82 22.41 0.12
C ASN A 871 9.05 23.29 -0.15
N SER A 872 10.25 22.70 -0.27
CA SER A 872 11.52 23.38 -0.55
C SER A 872 11.46 24.21 -1.84
N VAL A 873 12.31 25.22 -1.91
CA VAL A 873 12.41 26.05 -3.11
C VAL A 873 13.20 25.34 -4.21
N ARG A 874 12.88 25.70 -5.45
CA ARG A 874 13.57 25.20 -6.65
C ARG A 874 15.07 25.43 -6.56
N GLN A 875 15.84 24.41 -6.90
CA GLN A 875 17.32 24.43 -6.92
C GLN A 875 17.88 24.54 -8.35
N LYS A 876 19.16 24.84 -8.46
CA LYS A 876 19.92 24.76 -9.71
C LYS A 876 20.82 23.52 -9.69
N PRO A 877 21.05 22.85 -10.81
CA PRO A 877 21.91 21.65 -10.82
C PRO A 877 23.39 22.06 -10.84
N ASP A 878 23.97 22.29 -9.69
CA ASP A 878 25.40 22.58 -9.52
C ASP A 878 26.05 21.66 -8.47
N ASN A 879 27.34 21.82 -8.25
CA ASN A 879 28.10 20.96 -7.35
C ASN A 879 27.70 21.08 -5.87
N SER A 880 27.03 22.14 -5.48
CA SER A 880 26.57 22.40 -4.11
C SER A 880 25.12 21.96 -3.87
N SER A 881 24.41 21.62 -4.93
CA SER A 881 22.98 21.28 -4.87
C SER A 881 22.73 19.83 -4.46
N PRO A 882 21.56 19.55 -3.84
CA PRO A 882 21.23 18.20 -3.42
C PRO A 882 21.22 17.23 -4.59
N ARG A 883 21.98 16.12 -4.49
CA ARG A 883 22.03 15.09 -5.53
C ARG A 883 22.32 13.73 -4.97
N VAL A 884 21.96 12.70 -5.73
CA VAL A 884 22.39 11.32 -5.53
C VAL A 884 23.23 10.87 -6.72
N GLU A 885 24.12 9.93 -6.47
CA GLU A 885 25.08 9.42 -7.45
C GLU A 885 25.07 7.89 -7.44
N TYR A 886 25.21 7.30 -8.64
CA TYR A 886 25.22 5.85 -8.85
C TYR A 886 26.46 5.49 -9.68
N GLU A 887 27.36 4.71 -9.10
CA GLU A 887 28.49 4.18 -9.83
C GLU A 887 28.08 2.94 -10.63
N PHE A 888 28.46 2.90 -11.90
CA PHE A 888 28.16 1.76 -12.76
C PHE A 888 29.28 1.48 -13.75
N THR A 889 29.30 0.28 -14.33
CA THR A 889 30.26 -0.13 -15.34
C THR A 889 29.55 -0.53 -16.62
N VAL A 890 29.96 0.05 -17.74
CA VAL A 890 29.57 -0.40 -19.09
C VAL A 890 30.73 -1.11 -19.77
N PHE A 891 30.39 -2.09 -20.61
CA PHE A 891 31.38 -2.94 -21.28
C PHE A 891 31.90 -2.37 -22.59
N ASP A 892 31.13 -1.51 -23.23
CA ASP A 892 31.51 -0.85 -24.48
C ASP A 892 31.27 0.67 -24.38
N SER A 893 31.99 1.47 -25.17
CA SER A 893 31.70 2.87 -25.39
C SER A 893 30.54 3.02 -26.37
N GLY A 894 29.70 4.04 -26.19
CA GLY A 894 28.56 4.27 -27.09
C GLY A 894 27.51 5.21 -26.54
N GLU A 895 26.40 5.29 -27.26
CA GLU A 895 25.21 6.01 -26.79
C GLU A 895 24.54 5.22 -25.66
N LEU A 896 24.08 5.95 -24.64
CA LEU A 896 23.32 5.44 -23.52
C LEU A 896 21.96 6.13 -23.46
N THR A 897 20.91 5.36 -23.19
CA THR A 897 19.62 5.94 -22.85
C THR A 897 19.31 5.63 -21.39
N VAL A 898 19.13 6.66 -20.57
CA VAL A 898 18.71 6.48 -19.17
C VAL A 898 17.20 6.62 -19.08
N GLU A 899 16.55 5.60 -18.54
CA GLU A 899 15.14 5.61 -18.18
C GLU A 899 15.01 5.82 -16.67
N ALA A 900 14.40 6.92 -16.25
CA ALA A 900 14.03 7.18 -14.87
C ALA A 900 12.58 6.75 -14.64
N PHE A 901 12.37 5.85 -13.70
CA PHE A 901 11.07 5.36 -13.27
C PHE A 901 10.60 6.18 -12.08
N LEU A 902 9.50 6.92 -12.26
CA LEU A 902 9.01 7.92 -11.33
C LEU A 902 7.59 7.58 -10.89
N SER A 903 7.25 7.78 -9.62
CA SER A 903 5.85 7.75 -9.20
C SER A 903 5.05 8.84 -9.95
N PRO A 904 3.75 8.63 -10.20
CA PRO A 904 2.97 9.53 -11.05
C PRO A 904 2.56 10.83 -10.34
N THR A 905 3.53 11.65 -9.91
CA THR A 905 3.26 12.97 -9.34
C THR A 905 2.87 13.95 -10.46
N GLN A 906 1.80 14.73 -10.24
CA GLN A 906 1.35 15.76 -11.17
C GLN A 906 2.00 17.12 -10.87
N ASP A 907 1.87 18.08 -11.79
CA ASP A 907 2.30 19.47 -11.56
C ASP A 907 1.31 20.18 -10.60
N PHE A 908 1.38 19.81 -9.31
CA PHE A 908 0.50 20.33 -8.28
C PHE A 908 0.69 21.83 -7.99
N LYS A 909 1.78 22.41 -8.45
CA LYS A 909 2.06 23.86 -8.36
C LYS A 909 1.50 24.65 -9.53
N LYS A 910 1.08 23.96 -10.59
CA LYS A 910 0.53 24.58 -11.81
C LYS A 910 1.44 25.68 -12.37
N HIS A 911 2.70 25.38 -12.55
CA HIS A 911 3.64 26.34 -13.16
C HIS A 911 4.22 25.85 -14.50
N ASP A 912 5.38 25.21 -14.51
CA ASP A 912 6.06 24.74 -15.72
C ASP A 912 6.54 23.29 -15.59
N GLY A 913 5.83 22.52 -14.75
CA GLY A 913 6.13 21.12 -14.42
C GLY A 913 7.21 20.96 -13.37
N LEU A 914 7.28 19.76 -12.80
CA LEU A 914 8.31 19.37 -11.85
C LEU A 914 9.55 18.89 -12.60
N LYS A 915 10.72 19.39 -12.21
CA LYS A 915 11.98 19.18 -12.92
C LYS A 915 13.04 18.55 -12.02
N TYR A 916 13.86 17.73 -12.62
CA TYR A 916 15.12 17.24 -12.08
C TYR A 916 16.22 17.38 -13.12
N ALA A 917 17.48 17.26 -12.72
CA ALA A 917 18.57 17.22 -13.67
C ALA A 917 19.31 15.90 -13.62
N ILE A 918 19.90 15.50 -14.73
CA ILE A 918 20.58 14.21 -14.90
C ILE A 918 21.83 14.39 -15.75
N ALA A 919 22.92 13.75 -15.37
CA ALA A 919 24.16 13.72 -16.15
C ALA A 919 24.93 12.41 -15.89
N ILE A 920 25.75 12.02 -16.84
CA ILE A 920 26.76 10.96 -16.67
C ILE A 920 28.14 11.63 -16.60
N ASP A 921 28.93 11.27 -15.62
CA ASP A 921 30.27 11.81 -15.36
C ASP A 921 30.29 13.35 -15.30
N ASP A 922 31.00 13.98 -16.22
CA ASP A 922 31.18 15.44 -16.29
C ASP A 922 30.36 16.10 -17.42
N GLU A 923 29.33 15.41 -17.92
CA GLU A 923 28.38 16.03 -18.85
C GLU A 923 27.68 17.23 -18.21
N GLU A 924 27.29 18.22 -19.03
CA GLU A 924 26.40 19.28 -18.59
C GLU A 924 25.04 18.68 -18.18
N PRO A 925 24.51 19.01 -17.00
CA PRO A 925 23.27 18.43 -16.53
C PRO A 925 22.08 18.72 -17.45
N GLN A 926 21.42 17.68 -17.94
CA GLN A 926 20.20 17.79 -18.72
C GLN A 926 19.02 18.00 -17.78
N ILE A 927 18.23 19.03 -18.02
CA ILE A 927 17.01 19.30 -17.23
C ILE A 927 15.85 18.54 -17.86
N ILE A 928 15.26 17.65 -17.06
CA ILE A 928 14.11 16.84 -17.46
C ILE A 928 12.86 17.35 -16.75
N ASN A 929 11.83 17.68 -17.49
CA ASN A 929 10.50 17.99 -16.99
C ASN A 929 9.69 16.69 -16.94
N MET A 930 9.33 16.23 -15.75
CA MET A 930 8.56 14.98 -15.59
C MET A 930 7.12 15.11 -16.08
N ASN A 931 6.60 16.32 -16.19
CA ASN A 931 5.24 16.60 -16.62
C ASN A 931 5.18 17.12 -18.08
N GLU A 932 6.28 17.06 -18.83
CA GLU A 932 6.30 17.51 -20.23
C GLU A 932 5.32 16.72 -21.09
N GLY A 933 4.47 17.44 -21.84
CA GLY A 933 3.44 16.87 -22.69
C GLY A 933 2.16 16.43 -21.94
N GLU A 934 2.07 16.67 -20.65
CA GLU A 934 0.90 16.34 -19.83
C GLU A 934 -0.17 17.43 -19.94
N ILE A 935 -0.79 17.52 -21.08
CA ILE A 935 -1.93 18.41 -21.30
C ILE A 935 -3.19 17.56 -21.10
N ILE A 936 -4.09 18.00 -20.22
CA ILE A 936 -5.44 17.43 -20.10
C ILE A 936 -6.37 18.30 -20.93
N PRO A 937 -6.74 17.88 -22.15
CA PRO A 937 -7.70 18.63 -22.92
C PRO A 937 -9.11 18.41 -22.36
N ASP A 938 -9.78 19.48 -21.97
CA ASP A 938 -11.21 19.55 -21.64
C ASP A 938 -11.76 18.39 -20.78
N TYR A 939 -11.03 17.99 -19.70
CA TYR A 939 -11.39 16.87 -18.78
C TYR A 939 -11.59 15.52 -19.46
N LYS A 940 -11.17 15.35 -20.68
CA LYS A 940 -11.12 14.03 -21.31
C LYS A 940 -9.89 13.30 -20.78
N TYR A 941 -10.07 12.03 -20.50
CA TYR A 941 -9.00 11.15 -20.05
C TYR A 941 -7.91 11.08 -21.12
N ALA A 942 -6.82 11.84 -20.92
CA ALA A 942 -5.72 11.88 -21.86
C ALA A 942 -5.04 10.51 -21.94
N GLU A 943 -4.54 10.13 -23.13
CA GLU A 943 -3.86 8.85 -23.33
C GLU A 943 -2.66 8.68 -22.39
N TRP A 944 -1.88 9.75 -22.20
CA TRP A 944 -0.75 9.74 -21.28
C TRP A 944 -1.18 9.45 -19.84
N TRP A 945 -2.25 10.08 -19.37
CA TRP A 945 -2.79 9.87 -18.03
C TRP A 945 -3.30 8.44 -17.84
N THR A 946 -4.10 7.94 -18.79
CA THR A 946 -4.60 6.57 -18.82
C THR A 946 -3.47 5.54 -18.65
N LYS A 947 -2.36 5.75 -19.37
CA LYS A 947 -1.20 4.87 -19.28
C LYS A 947 -0.49 5.00 -17.92
N VAL A 948 -0.28 6.21 -17.44
CA VAL A 948 0.44 6.49 -16.20
C VAL A 948 -0.28 5.90 -14.99
N VAL A 949 -1.60 6.11 -14.89
CA VAL A 949 -2.37 5.55 -13.76
C VAL A 949 -2.54 4.04 -13.86
N ALA A 950 -2.66 3.49 -15.07
CA ALA A 950 -2.73 2.05 -15.29
C ALA A 950 -1.46 1.32 -14.85
N ASP A 951 -0.31 1.93 -15.07
CA ASP A 951 1.00 1.33 -14.78
C ASP A 951 1.59 1.80 -13.43
N HIS A 952 0.95 2.75 -12.76
CA HIS A 952 1.41 3.42 -11.55
C HIS A 952 2.86 3.93 -11.64
N ILE A 953 3.27 4.34 -12.84
CA ILE A 953 4.64 4.77 -13.14
C ILE A 953 4.69 5.76 -14.28
N LYS A 954 5.58 6.76 -14.18
CA LYS A 954 6.05 7.58 -15.30
C LYS A 954 7.46 7.16 -15.65
N ILE A 955 7.77 7.03 -16.94
CA ILE A 955 9.13 6.74 -17.42
C ILE A 955 9.57 7.90 -18.28
N LYS A 956 10.61 8.60 -17.83
CA LYS A 956 11.26 9.68 -18.59
C LYS A 956 12.62 9.21 -19.09
N LYS A 957 12.97 9.63 -20.30
CA LYS A 957 14.19 9.20 -20.97
C LYS A 957 15.13 10.37 -21.22
N SER A 958 16.42 10.14 -21.02
CA SER A 958 17.50 11.06 -21.41
C SER A 958 18.57 10.32 -22.21
N LYS A 959 19.28 11.03 -23.07
CA LYS A 959 20.35 10.47 -23.89
C LYS A 959 21.70 10.95 -23.41
N HIS A 960 22.62 10.03 -23.28
CA HIS A 960 23.97 10.23 -22.78
C HIS A 960 24.98 9.44 -23.61
N LYS A 961 26.25 9.56 -23.29
CA LYS A 961 27.32 8.86 -23.98
C LYS A 961 28.39 8.37 -23.02
N ALA A 962 28.74 7.11 -23.13
CA ALA A 962 29.95 6.58 -22.53
C ALA A 962 31.12 6.73 -23.54
N ASP A 963 32.06 7.62 -23.26
CA ASP A 963 33.21 7.82 -24.14
C ASP A 963 34.21 6.67 -24.14
N LYS A 964 34.19 5.82 -23.11
CA LYS A 964 35.06 4.66 -22.95
C LYS A 964 34.33 3.54 -22.20
N PRO A 965 34.75 2.27 -22.36
CA PRO A 965 34.31 1.20 -21.48
C PRO A 965 34.84 1.42 -20.04
N GLY A 966 34.17 0.85 -19.08
CA GLY A 966 34.57 0.87 -17.66
C GLY A 966 33.62 1.65 -16.78
N LYS A 967 34.16 2.17 -15.70
CA LYS A 967 33.39 2.85 -14.63
C LYS A 967 32.91 4.23 -15.07
N HIS A 968 31.63 4.50 -14.75
CA HIS A 968 30.92 5.78 -14.94
C HIS A 968 30.11 6.12 -13.68
N THR A 969 29.60 7.35 -13.59
CA THR A 969 28.75 7.82 -12.51
C THR A 969 27.52 8.54 -13.06
N LEU A 970 26.34 8.03 -12.78
CA LEU A 970 25.08 8.74 -13.01
C LEU A 970 24.82 9.69 -11.85
N LYS A 971 24.51 10.95 -12.14
CA LYS A 971 24.22 12.00 -11.16
C LYS A 971 22.79 12.51 -11.36
N ILE A 972 22.02 12.59 -10.29
CA ILE A 972 20.64 13.08 -10.29
C ILE A 972 20.52 14.22 -9.31
N TRP A 973 20.20 15.41 -9.78
CA TRP A 973 19.98 16.61 -8.95
C TRP A 973 18.50 16.87 -8.73
N MET A 974 18.15 17.26 -7.55
CA MET A 974 16.87 17.89 -7.30
C MET A 974 16.84 19.28 -7.93
N ILE A 975 15.80 19.57 -8.72
CA ILE A 975 15.42 20.94 -9.10
C ILE A 975 14.15 21.30 -8.37
N ASP A 976 13.05 20.59 -8.59
CA ASP A 976 11.80 20.74 -7.84
C ASP A 976 11.62 19.62 -6.82
N PRO A 977 11.10 19.90 -5.62
CA PRO A 977 10.68 18.87 -4.69
C PRO A 977 9.40 18.17 -5.18
N GLY A 978 9.06 17.03 -4.57
CA GLY A 978 7.85 16.26 -4.88
C GLY A 978 8.02 15.25 -6.02
N ILE A 979 9.24 15.05 -6.51
CA ILE A 979 9.56 13.98 -7.46
C ILE A 979 9.99 12.75 -6.69
N VAL A 980 9.37 11.60 -7.00
CA VAL A 980 9.61 10.32 -6.35
C VAL A 980 10.29 9.39 -7.34
N PHE A 981 11.54 9.03 -7.10
CA PHE A 981 12.32 8.15 -7.95
C PHE A 981 12.26 6.71 -7.42
N GLN A 982 11.90 5.77 -8.28
CA GLN A 982 11.82 4.35 -7.94
C GLN A 982 13.02 3.56 -8.45
N LYS A 983 13.44 3.80 -9.71
CA LYS A 983 14.42 2.98 -10.41
C LYS A 983 15.05 3.75 -11.57
N PHE A 984 16.29 3.37 -11.91
CA PHE A 984 16.95 3.81 -13.14
C PHE A 984 17.38 2.59 -13.96
N VAL A 985 17.17 2.67 -15.26
CA VAL A 985 17.63 1.67 -16.23
C VAL A 985 18.44 2.38 -17.30
N ILE A 986 19.68 1.98 -17.47
CA ILE A 986 20.60 2.48 -18.50
C ILE A 986 20.63 1.46 -19.61
N ASP A 987 20.13 1.82 -20.78
CA ASP A 987 20.17 1.03 -21.99
C ASP A 987 21.41 1.39 -22.82
N ALA A 988 22.32 0.46 -22.95
CA ALA A 988 23.48 0.50 -23.81
C ALA A 988 23.27 -0.34 -25.10
N GLY A 989 22.01 -0.53 -25.50
CA GLY A 989 21.59 -1.26 -26.69
C GLY A 989 21.08 -2.67 -26.45
N GLY A 990 20.82 -3.03 -25.20
CA GLY A 990 20.36 -4.38 -24.80
C GLY A 990 18.98 -4.45 -24.16
N GLN A 991 18.23 -3.35 -24.11
CA GLN A 991 16.95 -3.31 -23.41
C GLN A 991 15.91 -4.25 -24.02
N ARG A 992 15.20 -4.99 -23.17
CA ARG A 992 14.13 -5.91 -23.54
C ARG A 992 12.82 -5.52 -22.88
N ARG A 993 11.72 -5.91 -23.52
CA ARG A 993 10.39 -5.66 -22.96
C ARG A 993 10.27 -6.29 -21.57
N SER A 994 9.98 -5.45 -20.59
CA SER A 994 9.63 -5.81 -19.22
C SER A 994 8.61 -4.80 -18.70
N TYR A 995 7.68 -5.24 -17.90
CA TYR A 995 6.69 -4.38 -17.27
C TYR A 995 7.27 -3.65 -16.05
N LEU A 996 8.09 -4.36 -15.27
CA LEU A 996 8.70 -3.83 -14.03
C LEU A 996 10.09 -3.19 -14.26
N GLY A 997 10.59 -3.20 -15.50
CA GLY A 997 11.96 -2.86 -15.81
C GLY A 997 12.91 -4.04 -15.61
N ALA A 998 14.16 -3.92 -16.09
CA ALA A 998 15.19 -4.93 -15.86
C ALA A 998 15.42 -5.13 -14.34
N PRO A 999 15.68 -6.35 -13.86
CA PRO A 999 16.12 -6.57 -12.49
C PRO A 999 17.37 -5.76 -12.18
N GLU A 1000 17.58 -5.46 -10.89
CA GLU A 1000 18.78 -4.76 -10.46
C GLU A 1000 20.05 -5.52 -10.89
N SER A 1001 21.00 -4.79 -11.40
CA SER A 1001 22.31 -5.31 -11.81
C SER A 1001 23.15 -5.75 -10.63
N ASN A 1002 24.04 -6.71 -10.87
CA ASN A 1002 25.04 -7.09 -9.87
C ASN A 1002 25.88 -5.87 -9.47
N TYR A 1003 26.18 -5.75 -8.19
CA TYR A 1003 27.03 -4.70 -7.65
C TYR A 1003 28.40 -5.28 -7.26
N VAL A 1004 29.46 -4.65 -7.71
CA VAL A 1004 30.84 -4.99 -7.35
C VAL A 1004 31.44 -3.81 -6.59
N GLU A 1005 31.89 -4.06 -5.36
CA GLU A 1005 32.55 -3.05 -4.53
C GLU A 1005 33.75 -2.44 -5.28
N PRO A 1006 34.00 -1.13 -5.18
CA PRO A 1006 35.04 -0.40 -5.89
C PRO A 1006 36.47 -0.84 -5.59
#